data_5efa831b305f13fa6ddc77a63d3b8894
#
_entry.id   5efa831b305f13fa6ddc77a63d3b8894
#
_cell.length_a   1.000
_cell.length_b   1.000
_cell.length_c   1.000
_cell.angle_alpha   90.00
_cell.angle_beta   90.00
_cell.angle_gamma   90.00
#
_symmetry.space_group_name_H-M   'P 1'
#
loop_
_entity.id
_entity.type
_entity.pdbx_description
1 polymer ?
#
loop_
_entity_poly.entity_id
_entity_poly.type
_entity_poly.pdbx_seq_one_letter_code
_entity_poly.pdbx_strand_id
1 'polypeptide(L)'
;MTLDPNIPASPLDKKWTTYKNNAKLVSPANKRKFELIIVGSGLAGASAAATLAEQGYKVKCFCYQDSPRRAHSIAAQGGINAAKNYQNDGDSVYRLFYDTIKGGDFRSREANVHRLAQVSVNIIDQKFAQGVPFAREYGGLLDNRSFGGAQVSRTFYARGQTGQQLLLGAYAGLSHQIALGSVKMFPRTEMLDLVLVDGHAKGIIVRDLNTGEITSHAADAVLLCTGGYGNVFYLSTNARGCNVTATFRAHKRGALFANPCFTQIHPTCIPVSGDYQSKLTLMSESLRTDGRIWVPKRKEDCGKEPSSIPEADRDYFLERKYPSYGNLAPRDISSRSAKEACDEGRGVGPGGLGVYLDFADAIKRLGQKTIEERYGNLFEMYQNITGENAYERPMRIYPAVHYTMGGLWVDYNLMSNIPGLHVLGEANFSDHGANRLGASALMQGLADGYFVIPYTLGNYLTTQFGKKVDANHPAFEQALKETTAHVQRLIDIKGTRPVDSFHRELGLIMWDYCGMARSAEGLTEAIEKIQKLRKEFWSDLKLIGGADGINMDLERAGRVADFLEFGELMCLDALTRDESCGGHFRTEHQTPDGEALRNDEQYSFVSAWKYEGEGNTSTLIKEPLVYEQVKPSTRSYK
;
A
#
# COMPACT_ATOMS: atom_id res chain seq x y z
N MET A 1 -19.39 -20.67 0.74
CA MET A 1 -19.28 -19.78 1.92
C MET A 1 -19.74 -18.40 1.49
N THR A 2 -20.70 -17.79 2.17
CA THR A 2 -21.15 -16.42 1.90
C THR A 2 -20.39 -15.50 2.85
N LEU A 3 -19.75 -14.46 2.34
CA LEU A 3 -19.05 -13.48 3.15
C LEU A 3 -20.05 -12.43 3.66
N ASP A 4 -20.03 -12.15 4.96
CA ASP A 4 -20.80 -11.08 5.56
C ASP A 4 -19.87 -9.92 5.90
N PRO A 5 -20.01 -8.76 5.23
CA PRO A 5 -19.21 -7.59 5.53
C PRO A 5 -19.60 -6.88 6.82
N ASN A 6 -20.59 -7.37 7.57
CA ASN A 6 -21.05 -6.82 8.85
C ASN A 6 -21.36 -5.31 8.81
N ILE A 7 -21.92 -4.83 7.70
CA ILE A 7 -22.26 -3.42 7.52
C ILE A 7 -23.55 -3.09 8.27
N PRO A 8 -23.59 -2.03 9.12
CA PRO A 8 -24.82 -1.60 9.78
C PRO A 8 -25.96 -1.27 8.79
N ALA A 9 -27.18 -1.66 9.15
CA ALA A 9 -28.36 -1.52 8.29
C ALA A 9 -28.91 -0.08 8.17
N SER A 10 -28.38 0.89 8.94
CA SER A 10 -28.78 2.29 8.88
C SER A 10 -28.38 2.98 7.56
N PRO A 11 -28.95 4.16 7.22
CA PRO A 11 -28.53 4.94 6.07
C PRO A 11 -27.02 5.21 6.05
N LEU A 12 -26.42 5.37 4.86
CA LEU A 12 -24.98 5.44 4.66
C LEU A 12 -24.30 6.48 5.55
N ASP A 13 -24.86 7.69 5.64
CA ASP A 13 -24.35 8.81 6.45
C ASP A 13 -24.40 8.55 7.97
N LYS A 14 -25.23 7.61 8.41
CA LYS A 14 -25.43 7.26 9.81
C LYS A 14 -24.80 5.93 10.22
N LYS A 15 -24.33 5.10 9.28
CA LYS A 15 -23.79 3.77 9.58
C LYS A 15 -22.72 3.79 10.68
N TRP A 16 -21.75 4.67 10.59
CA TRP A 16 -20.68 4.75 11.58
C TRP A 16 -21.15 5.25 12.95
N THR A 17 -22.04 6.24 12.97
CA THR A 17 -22.65 6.73 14.22
C THR A 17 -23.50 5.64 14.87
N THR A 18 -24.32 4.95 14.10
CA THR A 18 -25.13 3.81 14.58
C THR A 18 -24.22 2.70 15.13
N TYR A 19 -23.13 2.38 14.44
CA TYR A 19 -22.16 1.42 14.92
C TYR A 19 -21.60 1.80 16.30
N LYS A 20 -21.08 3.04 16.42
CA LYS A 20 -20.51 3.52 17.69
C LYS A 20 -21.50 3.50 18.86
N ASN A 21 -22.74 3.88 18.59
CA ASN A 21 -23.79 3.91 19.62
C ASN A 21 -24.20 2.50 20.09
N ASN A 22 -24.10 1.50 19.22
CA ASN A 22 -24.48 0.11 19.52
C ASN A 22 -23.31 -0.74 19.98
N ALA A 23 -22.07 -0.32 19.79
CA ALA A 23 -20.89 -1.07 20.16
C ALA A 23 -20.82 -1.28 21.68
N LYS A 24 -20.68 -2.53 22.09
CA LYS A 24 -20.39 -2.89 23.48
C LYS A 24 -18.89 -2.78 23.68
N LEU A 25 -18.45 -1.88 24.53
CA LEU A 25 -17.03 -1.65 24.77
C LEU A 25 -16.59 -2.25 26.10
N VAL A 26 -15.37 -2.77 26.14
CA VAL A 26 -14.73 -3.19 27.39
C VAL A 26 -14.63 -1.99 28.33
N SER A 27 -15.11 -2.16 29.58
CA SER A 27 -15.04 -1.08 30.58
C SER A 27 -13.58 -0.71 30.88
N PRO A 28 -13.28 0.56 31.22
CA PRO A 28 -11.91 1.01 31.49
C PRO A 28 -11.17 0.14 32.50
N ALA A 29 -11.83 -0.27 33.59
CA ALA A 29 -11.24 -1.12 34.62
C ALA A 29 -10.83 -2.52 34.15
N ASN A 30 -11.45 -3.01 33.07
CA ASN A 30 -11.19 -4.36 32.54
C ASN A 30 -10.19 -4.36 31.37
N LYS A 31 -9.94 -3.22 30.71
CA LYS A 31 -9.03 -3.15 29.55
C LYS A 31 -7.64 -3.71 29.87
N ARG A 32 -7.10 -3.45 31.06
CA ARG A 32 -5.80 -3.97 31.53
C ARG A 32 -5.67 -5.49 31.62
N LYS A 33 -6.81 -6.21 31.51
CA LYS A 33 -6.83 -7.68 31.52
C LYS A 33 -6.50 -8.26 30.15
N PHE A 34 -6.65 -7.47 29.08
CA PHE A 34 -6.41 -7.88 27.71
C PHE A 34 -5.02 -7.49 27.24
N GLU A 35 -4.41 -8.40 26.52
CA GLU A 35 -3.12 -8.21 25.87
C GLU A 35 -3.29 -8.30 24.34
N LEU A 36 -2.72 -7.34 23.63
CA LEU A 36 -2.87 -7.21 22.19
C LEU A 36 -1.51 -7.33 21.51
N ILE A 37 -1.48 -7.98 20.34
CA ILE A 37 -0.31 -8.00 19.47
C ILE A 37 -0.58 -7.09 18.28
N ILE A 38 0.37 -6.19 17.97
CA ILE A 38 0.37 -5.34 16.79
C ILE A 38 1.64 -5.62 16.00
N VAL A 39 1.49 -6.01 14.73
CA VAL A 39 2.59 -6.30 13.81
C VAL A 39 2.70 -5.17 12.80
N GLY A 40 3.79 -4.43 12.86
CA GLY A 40 4.05 -3.24 12.06
C GLY A 40 3.92 -1.95 12.87
N SER A 41 4.88 -1.04 12.71
CA SER A 41 4.97 0.25 13.42
C SER A 41 4.87 1.46 12.48
N GLY A 42 4.30 1.27 11.29
CA GLY A 42 3.92 2.35 10.39
C GLY A 42 2.77 3.19 10.94
N LEU A 43 2.19 4.09 10.14
CA LEU A 43 1.13 4.97 10.62
C LEU A 43 -0.05 4.21 11.23
N ALA A 44 -0.51 3.13 10.60
CA ALA A 44 -1.62 2.33 11.13
C ALA A 44 -1.25 1.65 12.47
N GLY A 45 -0.07 1.01 12.53
CA GLY A 45 0.35 0.29 13.75
C GLY A 45 0.74 1.21 14.90
N ALA A 46 1.47 2.29 14.61
CA ALA A 46 1.86 3.25 15.65
C ALA A 46 0.64 3.97 16.25
N SER A 47 -0.33 4.37 15.40
CA SER A 47 -1.57 5.00 15.87
C SER A 47 -2.43 4.02 16.67
N ALA A 48 -2.59 2.80 16.21
CA ALA A 48 -3.35 1.77 16.94
C ALA A 48 -2.68 1.44 18.29
N ALA A 49 -1.36 1.21 18.30
CA ALA A 49 -0.64 0.86 19.52
C ALA A 49 -0.71 1.99 20.57
N ALA A 50 -0.48 3.23 20.15
CA ALA A 50 -0.57 4.39 21.05
C ALA A 50 -1.97 4.53 21.62
N THR A 51 -3.01 4.50 20.79
CA THR A 51 -4.40 4.71 21.21
C THR A 51 -4.92 3.60 22.11
N LEU A 52 -4.66 2.35 21.75
CA LEU A 52 -5.12 1.20 22.53
C LEU A 52 -4.41 1.13 23.91
N ALA A 53 -3.10 1.41 23.94
CA ALA A 53 -2.35 1.48 25.18
C ALA A 53 -2.81 2.64 26.08
N GLU A 54 -3.06 3.82 25.51
CA GLU A 54 -3.63 4.98 26.22
C GLU A 54 -4.99 4.67 26.83
N GLN A 55 -5.79 3.84 26.16
CA GLN A 55 -7.07 3.38 26.67
C GLN A 55 -6.96 2.32 27.77
N GLY A 56 -5.77 1.80 28.08
CA GLY A 56 -5.50 0.88 29.17
C GLY A 56 -5.27 -0.59 28.78
N TYR A 57 -5.21 -0.92 27.49
CA TYR A 57 -4.80 -2.25 27.02
C TYR A 57 -3.28 -2.44 27.15
N LYS A 58 -2.84 -3.69 27.34
CA LYS A 58 -1.44 -4.07 27.24
C LYS A 58 -1.11 -4.40 25.79
N VAL A 59 -0.04 -3.82 25.24
CA VAL A 59 0.29 -3.98 23.82
C VAL A 59 1.72 -4.52 23.66
N LYS A 60 1.87 -5.55 22.83
CA LYS A 60 3.14 -5.99 22.26
C LYS A 60 3.19 -5.52 20.82
N CYS A 61 4.14 -4.65 20.46
CA CYS A 61 4.31 -4.12 19.13
C CYS A 61 5.58 -4.66 18.48
N PHE A 62 5.43 -5.31 17.33
CA PHE A 62 6.52 -5.96 16.59
C PHE A 62 6.89 -5.14 15.36
N CYS A 63 8.18 -4.94 15.15
CA CYS A 63 8.70 -4.13 14.06
C CYS A 63 9.82 -4.90 13.34
N TYR A 64 9.66 -5.10 12.06
CA TYR A 64 10.68 -5.71 11.21
C TYR A 64 11.96 -4.85 11.13
N GLN A 65 11.81 -3.54 11.14
CA GLN A 65 12.93 -2.60 11.05
C GLN A 65 13.68 -2.48 12.40
N ASP A 66 14.90 -1.97 12.35
CA ASP A 66 15.73 -1.66 13.51
C ASP A 66 15.18 -0.50 14.37
N SER A 67 14.30 0.30 13.80
CA SER A 67 13.60 1.38 14.50
C SER A 67 12.14 1.46 14.05
N PRO A 68 11.20 1.65 14.99
CA PRO A 68 9.78 1.86 14.68
C PRO A 68 9.53 3.02 13.70
N ARG A 69 10.44 3.99 13.64
CA ARG A 69 10.36 5.18 12.77
C ARG A 69 10.73 4.91 11.31
N ARG A 70 11.21 3.71 10.97
CA ARG A 70 11.68 3.37 9.60
C ARG A 70 10.65 2.63 8.77
N ALA A 71 9.36 2.76 9.09
CA ALA A 71 8.28 2.23 8.29
C ALA A 71 8.15 2.96 6.93
N HIS A 72 7.52 2.28 5.94
CA HIS A 72 7.34 2.85 4.61
C HIS A 72 6.61 4.21 4.60
N SER A 73 5.73 4.46 5.57
CA SER A 73 5.01 5.74 5.73
C SER A 73 5.93 6.97 5.68
N ILE A 74 7.21 6.84 6.12
CA ILE A 74 8.19 7.93 6.08
C ILE A 74 8.48 8.41 4.64
N ALA A 75 8.32 7.56 3.64
CA ALA A 75 8.64 7.86 2.25
C ALA A 75 7.53 8.65 1.51
N ALA A 76 6.35 8.81 2.10
CA ALA A 76 5.25 9.55 1.48
C ALA A 76 5.49 11.05 1.56
N GLN A 77 5.41 11.75 0.43
CA GLN A 77 5.83 13.14 0.29
C GLN A 77 4.66 14.10 0.06
N GLY A 78 3.65 13.68 -0.72
CA GLY A 78 2.67 14.56 -1.35
C GLY A 78 1.71 15.25 -0.39
N GLY A 79 1.15 14.54 0.58
CA GLY A 79 0.15 15.07 1.50
C GLY A 79 -0.82 14.02 2.04
N ILE A 80 -1.82 14.50 2.75
CA ILE A 80 -2.92 13.72 3.32
C ILE A 80 -4.25 14.42 3.05
N ASN A 81 -5.24 13.67 2.54
CA ASN A 81 -6.57 14.19 2.27
C ASN A 81 -7.41 14.30 3.54
N ALA A 82 -8.22 15.37 3.62
CA ALA A 82 -9.30 15.50 4.59
C ALA A 82 -10.39 16.42 4.06
N ALA A 83 -11.65 16.08 4.31
CA ALA A 83 -12.82 16.79 3.82
C ALA A 83 -13.16 18.03 4.70
N LYS A 84 -12.21 18.97 4.82
CA LYS A 84 -12.36 20.18 5.68
C LYS A 84 -12.90 21.41 4.97
N ASN A 85 -12.88 21.43 3.64
CA ASN A 85 -13.38 22.55 2.82
C ASN A 85 -12.83 23.93 3.22
N TYR A 86 -11.54 24.02 3.56
CA TYR A 86 -10.93 25.29 4.01
C TYR A 86 -10.88 26.36 2.91
N GLN A 87 -10.75 25.95 1.65
CA GLN A 87 -10.76 26.86 0.49
C GLN A 87 -12.17 27.25 0.04
N ASN A 88 -13.20 26.66 0.65
CA ASN A 88 -14.60 26.86 0.27
C ASN A 88 -14.88 26.63 -1.22
N ASP A 89 -14.20 25.63 -1.80
CA ASP A 89 -14.27 25.25 -3.21
C ASP A 89 -15.25 24.08 -3.47
N GLY A 90 -16.15 23.83 -2.51
CA GLY A 90 -17.21 22.82 -2.61
C GLY A 90 -16.78 21.41 -2.20
N ASP A 91 -15.71 21.27 -1.42
CA ASP A 91 -15.36 19.97 -0.82
C ASP A 91 -16.33 19.60 0.33
N SER A 92 -16.49 18.31 0.56
CA SER A 92 -17.33 17.76 1.62
C SER A 92 -16.99 16.29 1.88
N VAL A 93 -17.50 15.76 2.99
CA VAL A 93 -17.40 14.30 3.27
C VAL A 93 -18.00 13.48 2.12
N TYR A 94 -19.17 13.87 1.62
CA TYR A 94 -19.81 13.19 0.50
C TYR A 94 -18.97 13.27 -0.78
N ARG A 95 -18.38 14.43 -1.08
CA ARG A 95 -17.53 14.60 -2.25
C ARG A 95 -16.25 13.76 -2.16
N LEU A 96 -15.58 13.75 -1.01
CA LEU A 96 -14.41 12.88 -0.80
C LEU A 96 -14.77 11.39 -0.95
N PHE A 97 -15.91 10.99 -0.37
CA PHE A 97 -16.45 9.65 -0.52
C PHE A 97 -16.71 9.30 -2.00
N TYR A 98 -17.46 10.16 -2.72
CA TYR A 98 -17.79 9.94 -4.12
C TYR A 98 -16.55 9.87 -5.01
N ASP A 99 -15.61 10.82 -4.83
CA ASP A 99 -14.36 10.85 -5.59
C ASP A 99 -13.52 9.59 -5.34
N THR A 100 -13.52 9.08 -4.11
CA THR A 100 -12.78 7.85 -3.75
C THR A 100 -13.43 6.61 -4.41
N ILE A 101 -14.74 6.47 -4.37
CA ILE A 101 -15.47 5.38 -5.04
C ILE A 101 -15.26 5.42 -6.55
N LYS A 102 -15.46 6.59 -7.17
CA LYS A 102 -15.28 6.79 -8.61
C LYS A 102 -13.82 6.59 -9.02
N GLY A 103 -12.88 7.16 -8.25
CA GLY A 103 -11.44 7.00 -8.50
C GLY A 103 -10.98 5.55 -8.40
N GLY A 104 -11.59 4.76 -7.52
CA GLY A 104 -11.40 3.32 -7.36
C GLY A 104 -12.18 2.44 -8.34
N ASP A 105 -12.79 3.04 -9.36
CA ASP A 105 -13.56 2.36 -10.40
C ASP A 105 -14.70 1.49 -9.85
N PHE A 106 -15.38 1.96 -8.80
CA PHE A 106 -16.52 1.27 -8.20
C PHE A 106 -16.20 -0.20 -7.84
N ARG A 107 -15.04 -0.43 -7.22
CA ARG A 107 -14.59 -1.75 -6.74
C ARG A 107 -14.30 -1.77 -5.24
N SER A 108 -14.91 -0.83 -4.49
CA SER A 108 -14.84 -0.76 -3.03
C SER A 108 -16.24 -0.65 -2.41
N ARG A 109 -16.34 -0.93 -1.11
CA ARG A 109 -17.59 -0.86 -0.35
C ARG A 109 -17.93 0.59 0.01
N GLU A 110 -19.13 1.06 -0.32
CA GLU A 110 -19.59 2.41 0.03
C GLU A 110 -19.46 2.71 1.53
N ALA A 111 -19.88 1.78 2.38
CA ALA A 111 -19.91 1.99 3.83
C ALA A 111 -18.50 2.25 4.41
N ASN A 112 -17.50 1.48 3.98
CA ASN A 112 -16.12 1.64 4.43
C ASN A 112 -15.53 2.97 3.95
N VAL A 113 -15.72 3.30 2.67
CA VAL A 113 -15.22 4.54 2.08
C VAL A 113 -15.90 5.77 2.68
N HIS A 114 -17.22 5.71 2.93
CA HIS A 114 -17.93 6.81 3.57
C HIS A 114 -17.43 7.04 5.01
N ARG A 115 -17.21 5.97 5.78
CA ARG A 115 -16.61 6.06 7.12
C ARG A 115 -15.23 6.71 7.07
N LEU A 116 -14.38 6.30 6.12
CA LEU A 116 -13.06 6.88 5.93
C LEU A 116 -13.14 8.40 5.68
N ALA A 117 -14.05 8.83 4.80
CA ALA A 117 -14.28 10.24 4.53
C ALA A 117 -14.79 11.01 5.76
N GLN A 118 -15.70 10.41 6.54
CA GLN A 118 -16.23 11.04 7.77
C GLN A 118 -15.13 11.27 8.82
N VAL A 119 -14.25 10.31 9.05
CA VAL A 119 -13.21 10.43 10.09
C VAL A 119 -12.00 11.25 9.62
N SER A 120 -11.86 11.50 8.33
CA SER A 120 -10.73 12.24 7.75
C SER A 120 -10.54 13.62 8.37
N VAL A 121 -11.63 14.32 8.67
CA VAL A 121 -11.59 15.68 9.24
C VAL A 121 -10.92 15.71 10.62
N ASN A 122 -11.11 14.67 11.42
CA ASN A 122 -10.55 14.57 12.77
C ASN A 122 -9.06 14.24 12.77
N ILE A 123 -8.58 13.56 11.72
CA ILE A 123 -7.16 13.16 11.58
C ILE A 123 -6.27 14.40 11.56
N ILE A 124 -6.64 15.43 10.78
CA ILE A 124 -5.83 16.65 10.65
C ILE A 124 -5.74 17.37 11.98
N ASP A 125 -6.84 17.51 12.70
CA ASP A 125 -6.87 18.18 14.01
C ASP A 125 -5.98 17.44 15.02
N GLN A 126 -6.07 16.13 15.08
CA GLN A 126 -5.23 15.33 15.95
C GLN A 126 -3.74 15.42 15.57
N LYS A 127 -3.43 15.37 14.28
CA LYS A 127 -2.04 15.46 13.81
C LYS A 127 -1.46 16.85 14.04
N PHE A 128 -2.24 17.87 13.87
CA PHE A 128 -1.85 19.24 14.23
C PHE A 128 -1.55 19.34 15.74
N ALA A 129 -2.43 18.81 16.59
CA ALA A 129 -2.23 18.78 18.05
C ALA A 129 -0.99 17.96 18.47
N GLN A 130 -0.60 16.96 17.68
CA GLN A 130 0.64 16.18 17.86
C GLN A 130 1.91 16.90 17.36
N GLY A 131 1.79 18.16 16.89
CA GLY A 131 2.92 18.97 16.46
C GLY A 131 3.37 18.75 15.02
N VAL A 132 2.55 18.15 14.16
CA VAL A 132 2.88 18.01 12.73
C VAL A 132 2.92 19.41 12.08
N PRO A 133 4.05 19.81 11.48
CA PRO A 133 4.25 21.14 10.92
C PRO A 133 3.63 21.25 9.52
N PHE A 134 2.31 21.19 9.45
CA PHE A 134 1.61 21.44 8.20
C PHE A 134 1.91 22.84 7.64
N ALA A 135 1.98 22.93 6.31
CA ALA A 135 2.08 24.21 5.63
C ALA A 135 0.91 25.12 6.02
N ARG A 136 1.18 26.42 6.08
CA ARG A 136 0.20 27.45 6.42
C ARG A 136 0.11 28.49 5.31
N GLU A 137 -1.08 29.03 5.12
CA GLU A 137 -1.31 30.22 4.31
C GLU A 137 -0.94 31.48 5.09
N TYR A 138 -0.94 32.64 4.41
CA TYR A 138 -0.56 33.91 5.01
C TYR A 138 -1.38 34.27 6.26
N GLY A 139 -2.67 33.96 6.29
CA GLY A 139 -3.55 34.17 7.43
C GLY A 139 -3.32 33.24 8.63
N GLY A 140 -2.40 32.27 8.49
CA GLY A 140 -2.02 31.34 9.57
C GLY A 140 -2.89 30.06 9.64
N LEU A 141 -3.91 29.93 8.80
CA LEU A 141 -4.67 28.69 8.65
C LEU A 141 -3.83 27.62 7.96
N LEU A 142 -4.20 26.34 8.13
CA LEU A 142 -3.54 25.27 7.42
C LEU A 142 -3.78 25.38 5.92
N ASP A 143 -2.71 25.37 5.14
CA ASP A 143 -2.79 25.38 3.70
C ASP A 143 -3.16 23.99 3.16
N ASN A 144 -3.96 23.97 2.10
CA ASN A 144 -4.31 22.75 1.38
C ASN A 144 -4.34 23.02 -0.13
N ARG A 145 -4.24 21.94 -0.90
CA ARG A 145 -4.16 22.02 -2.36
C ARG A 145 -4.92 20.87 -3.02
N SER A 146 -5.24 21.05 -4.30
CA SER A 146 -5.66 19.93 -5.15
C SER A 146 -4.49 18.97 -5.35
N PHE A 147 -4.78 17.69 -5.54
CA PHE A 147 -3.78 16.65 -5.72
C PHE A 147 -4.31 15.58 -6.68
N GLY A 148 -3.42 14.84 -7.34
CA GLY A 148 -3.73 13.93 -8.43
C GLY A 148 -5.07 13.17 -8.33
N GLY A 149 -5.96 13.38 -9.27
CA GLY A 149 -7.30 12.83 -9.34
C GLY A 149 -8.39 13.62 -8.60
N ALA A 150 -8.07 14.72 -7.91
CA ALA A 150 -9.06 15.59 -7.24
C ALA A 150 -8.99 17.02 -7.78
N GLN A 151 -10.15 17.61 -8.05
CA GLN A 151 -10.29 18.99 -8.53
C GLN A 151 -10.55 20.01 -7.44
N VAL A 152 -10.64 19.58 -6.17
CA VAL A 152 -10.83 20.43 -5.00
C VAL A 152 -9.60 20.39 -4.09
N SER A 153 -9.41 21.44 -3.32
CA SER A 153 -8.30 21.61 -2.40
C SER A 153 -8.59 20.92 -1.08
N ARG A 154 -8.14 19.67 -0.93
CA ARG A 154 -8.34 18.85 0.29
C ARG A 154 -7.08 18.23 0.85
N THR A 155 -5.94 18.41 0.16
CA THR A 155 -4.68 17.75 0.55
C THR A 155 -3.86 18.67 1.42
N PHE A 156 -3.73 18.34 2.69
CA PHE A 156 -2.84 18.97 3.67
C PHE A 156 -1.44 18.40 3.54
N TYR A 157 -0.40 19.20 3.75
CA TYR A 157 0.96 18.79 3.46
C TYR A 157 2.02 19.48 4.32
N ALA A 158 3.16 18.85 4.44
CA ALA A 158 4.38 19.38 5.06
C ALA A 158 5.54 19.33 4.05
N ARG A 159 5.41 20.09 2.97
CA ARG A 159 6.40 20.37 1.89
C ARG A 159 7.40 19.25 1.62
N GLY A 160 6.94 18.14 1.01
CA GLY A 160 7.78 16.98 0.65
C GLY A 160 8.12 16.03 1.80
N GLN A 161 7.73 16.33 3.03
CA GLN A 161 8.01 15.53 4.23
C GLN A 161 6.76 15.04 4.95
N THR A 162 5.60 15.06 4.30
CA THR A 162 4.31 14.81 4.96
C THR A 162 4.27 13.47 5.68
N GLY A 163 4.68 12.39 5.03
CA GLY A 163 4.70 11.05 5.63
C GLY A 163 5.65 10.95 6.82
N GLN A 164 6.84 11.55 6.70
CA GLN A 164 7.81 11.61 7.79
C GLN A 164 7.25 12.33 9.01
N GLN A 165 6.66 13.50 8.83
CA GLN A 165 6.14 14.31 9.92
C GLN A 165 4.91 13.64 10.58
N LEU A 166 4.02 13.05 9.78
CA LEU A 166 2.89 12.28 10.30
C LEU A 166 3.35 11.06 11.12
N LEU A 167 4.37 10.34 10.62
CA LEU A 167 4.92 9.18 11.33
C LEU A 167 5.60 9.59 12.64
N LEU A 168 6.36 10.68 12.64
CA LEU A 168 6.97 11.22 13.87
C LEU A 168 5.92 11.60 14.91
N GLY A 169 4.81 12.23 14.50
CA GLY A 169 3.69 12.53 15.39
C GLY A 169 3.02 11.27 15.97
N ALA A 170 2.82 10.23 15.14
CA ALA A 170 2.28 8.96 15.63
C ALA A 170 3.28 8.24 16.55
N TYR A 171 4.56 8.26 16.21
CA TYR A 171 5.62 7.68 17.00
C TYR A 171 5.80 8.39 18.36
N ALA A 172 5.60 9.69 18.43
CA ALA A 172 5.64 10.42 19.71
C ALA A 172 4.61 9.85 20.70
N GLY A 173 3.37 9.61 20.27
CA GLY A 173 2.36 8.94 21.08
C GLY A 173 2.75 7.50 21.45
N LEU A 174 3.26 6.72 20.49
CA LEU A 174 3.75 5.37 20.74
C LEU A 174 4.91 5.35 21.73
N SER A 175 5.89 6.24 21.56
CA SER A 175 7.07 6.36 22.42
C SER A 175 6.69 6.70 23.86
N HIS A 176 5.67 7.56 24.03
CA HIS A 176 5.13 7.86 25.37
C HIS A 176 4.56 6.60 26.04
N GLN A 177 3.79 5.78 25.32
CA GLN A 177 3.23 4.54 25.86
C GLN A 177 4.31 3.46 26.12
N ILE A 178 5.38 3.45 25.34
CA ILE A 178 6.56 2.61 25.61
C ILE A 178 7.23 3.04 26.93
N ALA A 179 7.42 4.35 27.13
CA ALA A 179 8.03 4.89 28.35
C ALA A 179 7.18 4.61 29.61
N LEU A 180 5.85 4.58 29.48
CA LEU A 180 4.92 4.20 30.54
C LEU A 180 4.85 2.68 30.79
N GLY A 181 5.48 1.86 29.95
CA GLY A 181 5.43 0.39 30.05
C GLY A 181 4.12 -0.23 29.57
N SER A 182 3.21 0.55 29.00
CA SER A 182 1.94 0.04 28.43
C SER A 182 2.15 -0.66 27.10
N VAL A 183 3.20 -0.29 26.35
CA VAL A 183 3.63 -0.93 25.11
C VAL A 183 5.02 -1.55 25.31
N LYS A 184 5.14 -2.85 24.99
CA LYS A 184 6.43 -3.51 24.84
C LYS A 184 6.79 -3.55 23.36
N MET A 185 7.91 -2.92 22.99
CA MET A 185 8.38 -2.85 21.60
C MET A 185 9.41 -3.93 21.30
N PHE A 186 9.23 -4.63 20.16
CA PHE A 186 10.13 -5.66 19.64
C PHE A 186 10.65 -5.25 18.26
N PRO A 187 11.75 -4.47 18.20
CA PRO A 187 12.39 -4.12 16.92
C PRO A 187 13.16 -5.31 16.36
N ARG A 188 13.45 -5.30 15.07
CA ARG A 188 14.14 -6.38 14.36
C ARG A 188 13.51 -7.76 14.59
N THR A 189 12.19 -7.79 14.66
CA THR A 189 11.43 -9.03 14.90
C THR A 189 10.41 -9.22 13.77
N GLU A 190 10.50 -10.34 13.08
CA GLU A 190 9.65 -10.68 11.94
C GLU A 190 8.59 -11.70 12.33
N MET A 191 7.32 -11.43 12.03
CA MET A 191 6.25 -12.41 12.17
C MET A 191 6.38 -13.48 11.08
N LEU A 192 6.47 -14.74 11.49
CA LEU A 192 6.58 -15.88 10.59
C LEU A 192 5.32 -16.72 10.52
N ASP A 193 4.42 -16.65 11.51
CA ASP A 193 3.16 -17.41 11.47
C ASP A 193 2.11 -16.81 12.41
N LEU A 194 0.83 -17.15 12.14
CA LEU A 194 -0.32 -16.83 12.98
C LEU A 194 -0.74 -18.08 13.75
N VAL A 195 -1.02 -17.93 15.05
CA VAL A 195 -1.49 -19.04 15.88
C VAL A 195 -3.00 -18.94 16.12
N LEU A 196 -3.70 -20.01 15.77
CA LEU A 196 -5.15 -20.15 15.98
C LEU A 196 -5.42 -21.11 17.13
N VAL A 197 -6.34 -20.72 18.01
CA VAL A 197 -6.91 -21.57 19.05
C VAL A 197 -8.42 -21.51 18.91
N ASP A 198 -9.07 -22.65 18.75
CA ASP A 198 -10.52 -22.76 18.53
C ASP A 198 -11.03 -21.84 17.40
N GLY A 199 -10.23 -21.70 16.33
CA GLY A 199 -10.54 -20.87 15.17
C GLY A 199 -10.35 -19.37 15.37
N HIS A 200 -9.88 -18.91 16.54
CA HIS A 200 -9.58 -17.51 16.84
C HIS A 200 -8.09 -17.24 16.77
N ALA A 201 -7.70 -16.06 16.27
CA ALA A 201 -6.32 -15.59 16.33
C ALA A 201 -5.94 -15.28 17.79
N LYS A 202 -4.98 -16.04 18.32
CA LYS A 202 -4.55 -15.97 19.72
C LYS A 202 -3.07 -15.68 19.91
N GLY A 203 -2.33 -15.49 18.85
CA GLY A 203 -0.92 -15.15 18.92
C GLY A 203 -0.18 -15.31 17.62
N ILE A 204 1.13 -15.17 17.69
CA ILE A 204 2.04 -15.25 16.55
C ILE A 204 3.32 -16.01 16.91
N ILE A 205 3.97 -16.54 15.88
CA ILE A 205 5.35 -17.03 15.92
C ILE A 205 6.22 -15.96 15.25
N VAL A 206 7.30 -15.59 15.91
CA VAL A 206 8.22 -14.56 15.44
C VAL A 206 9.66 -15.05 15.43
N ARG A 207 10.50 -14.42 14.61
CA ARG A 207 11.95 -14.58 14.63
C ARG A 207 12.60 -13.26 15.01
N ASP A 208 13.45 -13.28 16.03
CA ASP A 208 14.39 -12.19 16.29
C ASP A 208 15.48 -12.23 15.22
N LEU A 209 15.60 -11.16 14.44
CA LEU A 209 16.51 -11.09 13.29
C LEU A 209 17.96 -10.80 13.69
N ASN A 210 18.23 -10.50 14.97
CA ASN A 210 19.59 -10.34 15.48
C ASN A 210 20.15 -11.65 16.01
N THR A 211 19.31 -12.42 16.73
CA THR A 211 19.74 -13.67 17.37
C THR A 211 19.40 -14.92 16.55
N GLY A 212 18.42 -14.83 15.67
CA GLY A 212 17.88 -15.98 14.94
C GLY A 212 16.83 -16.77 15.73
N GLU A 213 16.62 -16.45 17.00
CA GLU A 213 15.67 -17.17 17.87
C GLU A 213 14.22 -17.06 17.37
N ILE A 214 13.54 -18.21 17.34
CA ILE A 214 12.11 -18.29 16.98
C ILE A 214 11.31 -18.51 18.26
N THR A 215 10.36 -17.61 18.54
CA THR A 215 9.58 -17.60 19.78
C THR A 215 8.09 -17.42 19.53
N SER A 216 7.28 -17.84 20.52
CA SER A 216 5.83 -17.75 20.51
C SER A 216 5.35 -16.58 21.39
N HIS A 217 4.36 -15.84 20.92
CA HIS A 217 3.72 -14.77 21.69
C HIS A 217 2.21 -14.92 21.65
N ALA A 218 1.59 -15.05 22.83
CA ALA A 218 0.14 -15.12 22.98
C ALA A 218 -0.49 -13.73 23.19
N ALA A 219 -1.75 -13.58 22.75
CA ALA A 219 -2.56 -12.39 22.95
C ALA A 219 -4.05 -12.70 22.81
N ASP A 220 -4.90 -11.74 23.21
CA ASP A 220 -6.36 -11.85 23.07
C ASP A 220 -6.83 -11.48 21.65
N ALA A 221 -6.05 -10.68 20.93
CA ALA A 221 -6.25 -10.37 19.52
C ALA A 221 -4.92 -9.98 18.85
N VAL A 222 -4.86 -10.16 17.51
CA VAL A 222 -3.72 -9.83 16.66
C VAL A 222 -4.15 -8.80 15.62
N LEU A 223 -3.36 -7.71 15.49
CA LEU A 223 -3.57 -6.65 14.51
C LEU A 223 -2.40 -6.63 13.53
N LEU A 224 -2.67 -6.86 12.24
CA LEU A 224 -1.69 -6.74 11.18
C LEU A 224 -1.73 -5.34 10.57
N CYS A 225 -0.60 -4.63 10.68
CA CYS A 225 -0.39 -3.26 10.19
C CYS A 225 0.88 -3.21 9.33
N THR A 226 1.10 -4.24 8.52
CA THR A 226 2.37 -4.54 7.85
C THR A 226 2.56 -3.84 6.52
N GLY A 227 1.58 -3.03 6.08
CA GLY A 227 1.61 -2.37 4.79
C GLY A 227 1.36 -3.33 3.62
N GLY A 228 1.69 -2.86 2.41
CA GLY A 228 1.44 -3.59 1.19
C GLY A 228 2.52 -4.61 0.79
N TYR A 229 2.37 -5.16 -0.42
CA TYR A 229 3.21 -6.24 -0.94
C TYR A 229 3.95 -5.89 -2.25
N GLY A 230 4.15 -4.60 -2.55
CA GLY A 230 4.78 -4.15 -3.81
C GLY A 230 6.18 -4.71 -4.06
N ASN A 231 6.88 -5.17 -3.02
CA ASN A 231 8.20 -5.81 -3.18
C ASN A 231 8.17 -7.17 -3.90
N VAL A 232 7.00 -7.75 -4.17
CA VAL A 232 6.87 -8.91 -5.08
C VAL A 232 7.45 -8.59 -6.46
N PHE A 233 7.35 -7.34 -6.90
CA PHE A 233 7.90 -6.87 -8.18
C PHE A 233 9.42 -6.62 -8.16
N TYR A 234 10.14 -6.96 -7.11
CA TYR A 234 11.54 -6.66 -6.87
C TYR A 234 11.83 -5.16 -6.85
N LEU A 235 11.68 -4.47 -7.98
CA LEU A 235 11.81 -3.01 -8.08
C LEU A 235 10.46 -2.34 -7.78
N SER A 236 10.42 -1.63 -6.67
CA SER A 236 9.28 -0.84 -6.22
C SER A 236 9.75 0.38 -5.43
N THR A 237 8.84 1.28 -5.11
CA THR A 237 9.13 2.41 -4.21
C THR A 237 9.01 2.02 -2.74
N ASN A 238 8.59 0.79 -2.44
CA ASN A 238 8.28 0.33 -1.09
C ASN A 238 9.54 0.07 -0.25
N ALA A 239 9.44 0.31 1.05
CA ALA A 239 10.45 -0.14 2.00
C ALA A 239 10.44 -1.69 2.10
N ARG A 240 11.56 -2.29 2.49
CA ARG A 240 11.69 -3.76 2.60
C ARG A 240 10.69 -4.41 3.56
N GLY A 241 10.15 -3.65 4.53
CA GLY A 241 9.09 -4.09 5.43
C GLY A 241 7.72 -4.24 4.76
N CYS A 242 7.50 -3.63 3.58
CA CYS A 242 6.30 -3.85 2.77
C CYS A 242 6.45 -5.14 1.98
N ASN A 243 6.46 -6.25 2.68
CA ASN A 243 6.50 -7.59 2.13
C ASN A 243 5.25 -8.35 2.56
N VAL A 244 4.92 -9.40 1.82
CA VAL A 244 3.68 -10.15 2.03
C VAL A 244 3.75 -11.18 3.17
N THR A 245 4.92 -11.40 3.78
CA THR A 245 5.14 -12.55 4.67
C THR A 245 4.07 -12.66 5.76
N ALA A 246 3.86 -11.65 6.58
CA ALA A 246 2.88 -11.73 7.68
C ALA A 246 1.44 -11.96 7.18
N THR A 247 1.00 -11.20 6.17
CA THR A 247 -0.35 -11.34 5.60
C THR A 247 -0.52 -12.66 4.86
N PHE A 248 0.49 -13.12 4.13
CA PHE A 248 0.45 -14.39 3.41
C PHE A 248 0.50 -15.59 4.37
N ARG A 249 1.25 -15.52 5.47
CA ARG A 249 1.22 -16.55 6.51
C ARG A 249 -0.14 -16.63 7.19
N ALA A 250 -0.78 -15.50 7.46
CA ALA A 250 -2.17 -15.47 7.92
C ALA A 250 -3.13 -16.07 6.88
N HIS A 251 -2.90 -15.81 5.58
CA HIS A 251 -3.63 -16.42 4.48
C HIS A 251 -3.49 -17.95 4.46
N LYS A 252 -2.29 -18.47 4.66
CA LYS A 252 -2.05 -19.92 4.80
C LYS A 252 -2.77 -20.53 6.00
N ARG A 253 -3.06 -19.75 7.04
CA ARG A 253 -3.85 -20.15 8.21
C ARG A 253 -5.37 -19.99 8.03
N GLY A 254 -5.81 -19.58 6.83
CA GLY A 254 -7.22 -19.51 6.45
C GLY A 254 -7.81 -18.10 6.36
N ALA A 255 -7.01 -17.03 6.58
CA ALA A 255 -7.45 -15.68 6.28
C ALA A 255 -7.61 -15.51 4.76
N LEU A 256 -8.73 -14.93 4.33
CA LEU A 256 -8.97 -14.69 2.92
C LEU A 256 -8.14 -13.51 2.42
N PHE A 257 -7.57 -13.63 1.22
CA PHE A 257 -6.84 -12.55 0.56
C PHE A 257 -7.71 -11.92 -0.53
N ALA A 258 -7.94 -10.62 -0.45
CA ALA A 258 -8.88 -9.92 -1.33
C ALA A 258 -8.17 -9.08 -2.39
N ASN A 259 -8.65 -9.16 -3.64
CA ASN A 259 -8.22 -8.37 -4.79
C ASN A 259 -6.68 -8.28 -4.95
N PRO A 260 -5.90 -9.38 -4.87
CA PRO A 260 -4.45 -9.32 -4.87
C PRO A 260 -3.85 -8.71 -6.14
N CYS A 261 -4.57 -8.69 -7.26
CA CYS A 261 -4.12 -8.09 -8.52
C CYS A 261 -4.28 -6.56 -8.58
N PHE A 262 -4.92 -5.92 -7.59
CA PHE A 262 -5.09 -4.47 -7.59
C PHE A 262 -3.84 -3.79 -7.03
N THR A 263 -2.97 -3.41 -7.93
CA THR A 263 -1.72 -2.70 -7.65
C THR A 263 -1.71 -1.34 -8.32
N GLN A 264 -1.16 -0.33 -7.64
CA GLN A 264 -1.03 1.02 -8.17
C GLN A 264 0.40 1.31 -8.53
N ILE A 265 0.56 1.89 -9.71
CA ILE A 265 1.84 2.34 -10.24
C ILE A 265 1.92 3.86 -10.11
N HIS A 266 3.06 4.37 -9.63
CA HIS A 266 3.30 5.79 -9.47
C HIS A 266 4.05 6.34 -10.68
N PRO A 267 3.56 7.41 -11.32
CA PRO A 267 4.13 7.88 -12.58
C PRO A 267 5.44 8.66 -12.45
N THR A 268 5.80 9.13 -11.24
CA THR A 268 6.92 10.06 -11.04
C THR A 268 8.05 9.48 -10.20
N CYS A 269 8.59 8.32 -10.58
CA CYS A 269 9.77 7.76 -9.91
C CYS A 269 11.04 8.05 -10.73
N ILE A 270 12.18 8.16 -10.06
CA ILE A 270 13.47 8.23 -10.74
C ILE A 270 13.71 6.90 -11.44
N PRO A 271 14.06 6.90 -12.75
CA PRO A 271 14.28 5.68 -13.51
C PRO A 271 15.38 4.80 -12.92
N VAL A 272 15.39 3.52 -13.30
CA VAL A 272 16.46 2.57 -12.95
C VAL A 272 17.80 3.11 -13.45
N SER A 273 18.82 3.08 -12.59
CA SER A 273 20.17 3.56 -12.89
C SER A 273 21.20 2.44 -13.05
N GLY A 274 20.87 1.19 -12.77
CA GLY A 274 21.79 0.06 -12.92
C GLY A 274 21.18 -1.29 -12.49
N ASP A 275 21.84 -2.38 -12.89
CA ASP A 275 21.35 -3.75 -12.74
C ASP A 275 21.22 -4.24 -11.28
N TYR A 276 21.95 -3.61 -10.36
CA TYR A 276 21.96 -3.99 -8.94
C TYR A 276 21.07 -3.12 -8.07
N GLN A 277 20.33 -2.19 -8.67
CA GLN A 277 19.38 -1.38 -7.92
C GLN A 277 18.24 -2.26 -7.38
N SER A 278 17.94 -2.13 -6.09
CA SER A 278 16.94 -2.94 -5.40
C SER A 278 15.71 -2.14 -4.94
N LYS A 279 15.68 -0.83 -5.23
CA LYS A 279 14.60 0.06 -4.84
C LYS A 279 14.56 1.27 -5.77
N LEU A 280 13.35 1.72 -6.11
CA LEU A 280 13.15 2.94 -6.89
C LEU A 280 12.84 4.12 -5.96
N THR A 281 13.33 5.30 -6.30
CA THR A 281 13.06 6.51 -5.53
C THR A 281 11.82 7.21 -6.07
N LEU A 282 10.84 7.39 -5.19
CA LEU A 282 9.64 8.15 -5.46
C LEU A 282 9.96 9.65 -5.47
N MET A 283 9.51 10.35 -6.50
CA MET A 283 9.39 11.80 -6.53
C MET A 283 7.95 12.21 -6.28
N SER A 284 7.74 13.28 -5.53
CA SER A 284 6.39 13.73 -5.20
C SER A 284 5.56 14.01 -6.44
N GLU A 285 4.33 13.51 -6.46
CA GLU A 285 3.36 13.78 -7.53
C GLU A 285 3.01 15.28 -7.64
N SER A 286 3.21 16.06 -6.57
CA SER A 286 3.02 17.52 -6.57
C SER A 286 3.89 18.24 -7.60
N LEU A 287 5.00 17.65 -8.03
CA LEU A 287 5.82 18.19 -9.12
C LEU A 287 5.04 18.34 -10.43
N ARG A 288 4.01 17.53 -10.66
CA ARG A 288 3.15 17.60 -11.84
C ARG A 288 2.19 18.80 -11.83
N THR A 289 2.07 19.51 -10.71
CA THR A 289 1.23 20.71 -10.60
C THR A 289 1.80 21.86 -11.43
N ASP A 290 3.11 22.04 -11.39
CA ASP A 290 3.80 23.10 -12.13
C ASP A 290 4.70 22.56 -13.26
N GLY A 291 5.16 21.30 -13.16
CA GLY A 291 5.98 20.64 -14.18
C GLY A 291 5.16 20.04 -15.31
N ARG A 292 5.66 20.12 -16.54
CA ARG A 292 5.04 19.56 -17.74
C ARG A 292 5.74 18.27 -18.17
N ILE A 293 4.95 17.25 -18.51
CA ILE A 293 5.46 15.93 -18.93
C ILE A 293 5.48 15.83 -20.45
N TRP A 294 6.64 15.47 -21.01
CA TRP A 294 6.79 15.32 -22.45
C TRP A 294 7.86 14.29 -22.86
N VAL A 295 7.80 13.86 -24.11
CA VAL A 295 8.85 13.12 -24.82
C VAL A 295 9.09 13.76 -26.17
N PRO A 296 10.25 13.51 -26.83
CA PRO A 296 10.42 13.91 -28.23
C PRO A 296 9.37 13.26 -29.13
N LYS A 297 8.91 13.97 -30.16
CA LYS A 297 7.98 13.40 -31.17
C LYS A 297 8.65 12.31 -32.00
N ARG A 298 9.94 12.44 -32.26
CA ARG A 298 10.73 11.52 -33.10
C ARG A 298 11.71 10.71 -32.26
N LYS A 299 11.87 9.44 -32.59
CA LYS A 299 12.79 8.52 -31.87
C LYS A 299 14.25 8.98 -31.93
N GLU A 300 14.67 9.53 -33.07
CA GLU A 300 16.03 10.02 -33.32
C GLU A 300 16.42 11.21 -32.40
N ASP A 301 15.43 11.86 -31.83
CA ASP A 301 15.65 13.00 -30.92
C ASP A 301 15.79 12.61 -29.46
N CYS A 302 15.49 11.34 -29.09
CA CYS A 302 15.49 10.87 -27.69
C CYS A 302 16.88 10.88 -27.03
N GLY A 303 17.94 10.82 -27.81
CA GLY A 303 19.33 10.92 -27.33
C GLY A 303 19.90 12.33 -27.31
N LYS A 304 19.13 13.33 -27.77
CA LYS A 304 19.60 14.72 -27.83
C LYS A 304 19.48 15.41 -26.47
N GLU A 305 20.27 16.49 -26.32
CA GLU A 305 20.12 17.38 -25.17
C GLU A 305 18.71 17.99 -25.15
N PRO A 306 17.95 17.89 -24.03
CA PRO A 306 16.55 18.34 -23.98
C PRO A 306 16.35 19.80 -24.40
N SER A 307 17.28 20.69 -24.05
CA SER A 307 17.24 22.12 -24.41
C SER A 307 17.37 22.36 -25.90
N SER A 308 17.98 21.42 -26.66
CA SER A 308 18.14 21.51 -28.11
C SER A 308 16.91 21.10 -28.91
N ILE A 309 15.90 20.51 -28.25
CA ILE A 309 14.67 20.04 -28.89
C ILE A 309 13.64 21.17 -28.90
N PRO A 310 13.27 21.69 -30.08
CA PRO A 310 12.28 22.77 -30.19
C PRO A 310 10.94 22.39 -29.56
N GLU A 311 10.22 23.37 -29.04
CA GLU A 311 8.87 23.18 -28.47
C GLU A 311 7.91 22.44 -29.45
N ALA A 312 8.00 22.77 -30.72
CA ALA A 312 7.19 22.13 -31.78
C ALA A 312 7.48 20.64 -31.97
N ASP A 313 8.65 20.16 -31.56
CA ASP A 313 9.08 18.76 -31.66
C ASP A 313 8.90 17.98 -30.35
N ARG A 314 8.29 18.60 -29.31
CA ARG A 314 7.93 17.97 -28.04
C ARG A 314 6.50 17.46 -28.09
N ASP A 315 6.26 16.24 -27.58
CA ASP A 315 4.94 15.67 -27.38
C ASP A 315 4.55 15.72 -25.91
N TYR A 316 3.71 16.66 -25.53
CA TYR A 316 3.07 16.76 -24.22
C TYR A 316 1.89 15.80 -24.16
N PHE A 317 2.15 14.51 -24.17
CA PHE A 317 1.20 13.46 -24.45
C PHE A 317 0.01 13.42 -23.47
N LEU A 318 0.19 13.79 -22.18
CA LEU A 318 -0.92 13.87 -21.21
C LEU A 318 -1.83 15.06 -21.51
N GLU A 319 -1.27 16.23 -21.82
CA GLU A 319 -2.05 17.42 -22.20
C GLU A 319 -2.82 17.19 -23.50
N ARG A 320 -2.23 16.46 -24.45
CA ARG A 320 -2.86 16.12 -25.72
C ARG A 320 -3.96 15.10 -25.59
N LYS A 321 -3.73 14.02 -24.80
CA LYS A 321 -4.71 12.92 -24.63
C LYS A 321 -5.83 13.29 -23.66
N TYR A 322 -5.55 14.09 -22.65
CA TYR A 322 -6.45 14.43 -21.53
C TYR A 322 -6.48 15.93 -21.25
N PRO A 323 -7.04 16.76 -22.15
CA PRO A 323 -6.97 18.22 -22.04
C PRO A 323 -7.54 18.79 -20.74
N SER A 324 -8.58 18.14 -20.19
CA SER A 324 -9.25 18.61 -18.95
C SER A 324 -8.40 18.45 -17.69
N TYR A 325 -7.50 17.48 -17.66
CA TYR A 325 -6.64 17.18 -16.50
C TYR A 325 -5.15 17.43 -16.77
N GLY A 326 -4.73 17.30 -18.03
CA GLY A 326 -3.33 17.47 -18.42
C GLY A 326 -2.38 16.61 -17.59
N ASN A 327 -1.35 17.25 -17.06
CA ASN A 327 -0.35 16.59 -16.24
C ASN A 327 -0.89 16.07 -14.89
N LEU A 328 -2.11 16.45 -14.48
CA LEU A 328 -2.77 15.97 -13.26
C LEU A 328 -3.70 14.78 -13.49
N ALA A 329 -3.67 14.16 -14.68
CA ALA A 329 -4.38 12.92 -14.95
C ALA A 329 -4.07 11.85 -13.88
N PRO A 330 -5.03 10.96 -13.52
CA PRO A 330 -4.85 9.92 -12.51
C PRO A 330 -3.62 9.05 -12.75
N ARG A 331 -3.13 8.43 -11.68
CA ARG A 331 -1.85 7.67 -11.69
C ARG A 331 -1.83 6.53 -12.68
N ASP A 332 -2.92 5.76 -12.78
CA ASP A 332 -3.07 4.65 -13.71
C ASP A 332 -2.95 5.11 -15.17
N ILE A 333 -3.61 6.21 -15.50
CA ILE A 333 -3.57 6.83 -16.83
C ILE A 333 -2.19 7.39 -17.15
N SER A 334 -1.64 8.20 -16.23
CA SER A 334 -0.33 8.84 -16.43
C SER A 334 0.79 7.79 -16.56
N SER A 335 0.73 6.72 -15.77
CA SER A 335 1.73 5.64 -15.80
C SER A 335 1.65 4.85 -17.11
N ARG A 336 0.44 4.47 -17.57
CA ARG A 336 0.28 3.78 -18.86
C ARG A 336 0.77 4.64 -20.01
N SER A 337 0.38 5.91 -20.05
CA SER A 337 0.80 6.82 -21.12
C SER A 337 2.31 7.03 -21.18
N ALA A 338 2.98 7.08 -20.03
CA ALA A 338 4.45 7.20 -19.97
C ALA A 338 5.12 5.91 -20.46
N LYS A 339 4.61 4.73 -20.02
CA LYS A 339 5.14 3.44 -20.51
C LYS A 339 4.93 3.28 -22.01
N GLU A 340 3.73 3.59 -22.51
CA GLU A 340 3.39 3.54 -23.95
C GLU A 340 4.38 4.37 -24.78
N ALA A 341 4.67 5.61 -24.36
CA ALA A 341 5.65 6.44 -25.03
C ALA A 341 7.07 5.83 -25.06
N CYS A 342 7.47 5.15 -23.97
CA CYS A 342 8.75 4.44 -23.92
C CYS A 342 8.73 3.17 -24.81
N ASP A 343 7.66 2.39 -24.78
CA ASP A 343 7.50 1.18 -25.60
C ASP A 343 7.45 1.51 -27.11
N GLU A 344 6.93 2.68 -27.47
CA GLU A 344 7.00 3.22 -28.83
C GLU A 344 8.44 3.62 -29.25
N GLY A 345 9.42 3.52 -28.36
CA GLY A 345 10.81 3.91 -28.60
C GLY A 345 11.07 5.40 -28.49
N ARG A 346 10.15 6.16 -27.87
CA ARG A 346 10.31 7.60 -27.60
C ARG A 346 10.75 7.92 -26.17
N GLY A 347 11.12 6.88 -25.41
CA GLY A 347 11.67 7.04 -24.07
C GLY A 347 13.05 7.71 -24.08
N VAL A 348 13.35 8.43 -23.02
CA VAL A 348 14.59 9.21 -22.85
C VAL A 348 15.46 8.63 -21.74
N GLY A 349 16.74 9.01 -21.74
CA GLY A 349 17.73 8.54 -20.77
C GLY A 349 18.25 7.12 -21.04
N PRO A 350 19.08 6.58 -20.14
CA PRO A 350 19.66 5.25 -20.29
C PRO A 350 18.59 4.17 -20.47
N GLY A 351 18.73 3.36 -21.51
CA GLY A 351 17.78 2.30 -21.82
C GLY A 351 16.43 2.76 -22.37
N GLY A 352 16.19 4.06 -22.58
CA GLY A 352 14.92 4.59 -23.06
C GLY A 352 13.75 4.44 -22.07
N LEU A 353 14.06 4.24 -20.80
CA LEU A 353 13.08 4.05 -19.72
C LEU A 353 12.90 5.35 -18.92
N GLY A 354 12.39 6.38 -19.58
CA GLY A 354 12.10 7.67 -18.94
C GLY A 354 11.27 8.58 -19.83
N VAL A 355 10.56 9.49 -19.19
CA VAL A 355 9.93 10.66 -19.81
C VAL A 355 10.39 11.91 -19.09
N TYR A 356 10.37 13.07 -19.74
CA TYR A 356 10.76 14.33 -19.11
C TYR A 356 9.64 14.91 -18.26
N LEU A 357 10.00 15.46 -17.10
CA LEU A 357 9.19 16.36 -16.26
C LEU A 357 9.92 17.70 -16.19
N ASP A 358 9.40 18.70 -16.88
CA ASP A 358 10.07 19.94 -17.23
C ASP A 358 9.49 21.14 -16.49
N PHE A 359 10.35 21.90 -15.81
CA PHE A 359 9.98 23.10 -15.05
C PHE A 359 10.34 24.41 -15.76
N ALA A 360 10.90 24.39 -16.96
CA ALA A 360 11.33 25.59 -17.68
C ALA A 360 10.22 26.65 -17.80
N ASP A 361 9.01 26.22 -18.18
CA ASP A 361 7.84 27.11 -18.28
C ASP A 361 7.41 27.67 -16.92
N ALA A 362 7.40 26.84 -15.89
CA ALA A 362 7.03 27.25 -14.54
C ALA A 362 8.03 28.25 -13.96
N ILE A 363 9.33 28.01 -14.16
CA ILE A 363 10.39 28.93 -13.74
C ILE A 363 10.25 30.27 -14.47
N LYS A 364 9.99 30.26 -15.76
CA LYS A 364 9.79 31.47 -16.55
C LYS A 364 8.56 32.27 -16.09
N ARG A 365 7.47 31.59 -15.76
CA ARG A 365 6.17 32.19 -15.38
C ARG A 365 6.14 32.66 -13.92
N LEU A 366 6.68 31.88 -12.98
CA LEU A 366 6.56 32.10 -11.55
C LEU A 366 7.85 32.64 -10.91
N GLY A 367 8.97 32.54 -11.60
CA GLY A 367 10.31 32.81 -11.07
C GLY A 367 10.91 31.63 -10.31
N GLN A 368 12.25 31.51 -10.40
CA GLN A 368 12.98 30.40 -9.76
C GLN A 368 12.77 30.36 -8.25
N LYS A 369 12.72 31.50 -7.58
CA LYS A 369 12.51 31.59 -6.13
C LYS A 369 11.19 30.93 -5.69
N THR A 370 10.10 31.15 -6.42
CA THR A 370 8.81 30.52 -6.13
C THR A 370 8.86 29.01 -6.30
N ILE A 371 9.56 28.53 -7.34
CA ILE A 371 9.75 27.09 -7.56
C ILE A 371 10.62 26.48 -6.46
N GLU A 372 11.66 27.16 -6.02
CA GLU A 372 12.52 26.76 -4.91
C GLU A 372 11.74 26.67 -3.59
N GLU A 373 10.90 27.66 -3.29
CA GLU A 373 10.03 27.64 -2.10
C GLU A 373 9.04 26.48 -2.12
N ARG A 374 8.55 26.07 -3.30
CA ARG A 374 7.59 24.96 -3.46
C ARG A 374 8.25 23.58 -3.48
N TYR A 375 9.38 23.43 -4.17
CA TYR A 375 9.94 22.13 -4.57
C TYR A 375 11.45 22.01 -4.31
N GLY A 376 12.12 23.00 -3.74
CA GLY A 376 13.57 23.03 -3.64
C GLY A 376 14.17 21.78 -2.99
N ASN A 377 13.58 21.28 -1.92
CA ASN A 377 13.99 20.04 -1.27
C ASN A 377 13.84 18.78 -2.15
N LEU A 378 12.86 18.78 -3.07
CA LEU A 378 12.67 17.68 -4.03
C LEU A 378 13.71 17.78 -5.16
N PHE A 379 14.03 18.98 -5.62
CA PHE A 379 15.07 19.22 -6.62
C PHE A 379 16.45 18.84 -6.08
N GLU A 380 16.75 19.23 -4.84
CA GLU A 380 17.97 18.82 -4.15
C GLU A 380 18.06 17.29 -4.02
N MET A 381 16.98 16.62 -3.61
CA MET A 381 16.93 15.16 -3.54
C MET A 381 17.20 14.53 -4.92
N TYR A 382 16.58 15.04 -5.98
CA TYR A 382 16.81 14.57 -7.35
C TYR A 382 18.27 14.75 -7.77
N GLN A 383 18.84 15.92 -7.53
CA GLN A 383 20.24 16.23 -7.85
C GLN A 383 21.22 15.34 -7.08
N ASN A 384 20.96 15.10 -5.79
CA ASN A 384 21.81 14.22 -4.96
C ASN A 384 21.82 12.76 -5.45
N ILE A 385 20.74 12.31 -6.10
CA ILE A 385 20.61 10.93 -6.61
C ILE A 385 21.14 10.83 -8.04
N THR A 386 20.84 11.80 -8.90
CA THR A 386 21.09 11.71 -10.34
C THR A 386 22.30 12.51 -10.80
N GLY A 387 22.76 13.48 -10.02
CA GLY A 387 23.75 14.47 -10.42
C GLY A 387 23.21 15.58 -11.34
N GLU A 388 21.91 15.58 -11.65
CA GLU A 388 21.29 16.52 -12.58
C GLU A 388 20.56 17.66 -11.85
N ASN A 389 20.76 18.90 -12.29
CA ASN A 389 20.09 20.09 -11.74
C ASN A 389 18.74 20.32 -12.41
N ALA A 390 17.65 20.13 -11.67
CA ALA A 390 16.28 20.26 -12.19
C ALA A 390 15.86 21.70 -12.51
N TYR A 391 16.63 22.71 -12.09
CA TYR A 391 16.44 24.11 -12.52
C TYR A 391 16.94 24.37 -13.93
N GLU A 392 17.87 23.56 -14.42
CA GLU A 392 18.56 23.75 -15.72
C GLU A 392 18.12 22.73 -16.76
N ARG A 393 17.73 21.54 -16.34
CA ARG A 393 17.35 20.41 -17.19
C ARG A 393 16.05 19.76 -16.71
N PRO A 394 15.22 19.20 -17.61
CA PRO A 394 14.07 18.42 -17.20
C PRO A 394 14.49 17.21 -16.36
N MET A 395 13.72 16.90 -15.31
CA MET A 395 13.87 15.64 -14.60
C MET A 395 13.49 14.48 -15.51
N ARG A 396 14.12 13.33 -15.31
CA ARG A 396 13.69 12.05 -15.89
C ARG A 396 12.85 11.29 -14.88
N ILE A 397 11.68 10.88 -15.29
CA ILE A 397 10.76 10.09 -14.46
C ILE A 397 10.27 8.85 -15.23
N TYR A 398 9.94 7.78 -14.49
CA TYR A 398 9.38 6.55 -15.03
C TYR A 398 8.39 5.92 -14.04
N PRO A 399 7.36 5.21 -14.52
CA PRO A 399 6.43 4.53 -13.63
C PRO A 399 7.06 3.43 -12.77
N ALA A 400 6.60 3.30 -11.53
CA ALA A 400 7.04 2.25 -10.62
C ALA A 400 5.91 1.77 -9.71
N VAL A 401 5.94 0.49 -9.33
CA VAL A 401 5.02 -0.07 -8.33
C VAL A 401 5.16 0.69 -7.01
N HIS A 402 4.02 1.13 -6.45
CA HIS A 402 4.02 2.04 -5.32
C HIS A 402 3.05 1.66 -4.20
N TYR A 403 1.83 1.24 -4.51
CA TYR A 403 0.79 0.96 -3.53
C TYR A 403 -0.01 -0.29 -3.94
N THR A 404 -0.50 -1.03 -2.96
CA THR A 404 -1.34 -2.19 -3.20
C THR A 404 -2.73 -1.95 -2.61
N MET A 405 -3.77 -1.99 -3.44
CA MET A 405 -5.16 -1.84 -2.99
C MET A 405 -5.75 -3.18 -2.54
N GLY A 406 -5.20 -4.30 -2.99
CA GLY A 406 -5.47 -5.61 -2.42
C GLY A 406 -4.88 -5.77 -1.03
N GLY A 407 -5.30 -6.79 -0.32
CA GLY A 407 -4.87 -7.10 1.05
C GLY A 407 -5.74 -8.18 1.67
N LEU A 408 -5.55 -8.49 2.93
CA LEU A 408 -6.44 -9.42 3.60
C LEU A 408 -7.88 -8.89 3.59
N TRP A 409 -8.82 -9.80 3.36
CA TRP A 409 -10.23 -9.48 3.46
C TRP A 409 -10.60 -9.09 4.89
N VAL A 410 -11.35 -8.00 5.05
CA VAL A 410 -11.89 -7.56 6.33
C VAL A 410 -13.36 -7.17 6.19
N ASP A 411 -14.11 -7.31 7.26
CA ASP A 411 -15.47 -6.78 7.38
C ASP A 411 -15.48 -5.29 7.78
N TYR A 412 -16.65 -4.75 8.09
CA TYR A 412 -16.78 -3.36 8.56
C TYR A 412 -16.06 -3.08 9.88
N ASN A 413 -15.73 -4.13 10.67
CA ASN A 413 -14.98 -4.03 11.91
C ASN A 413 -13.46 -4.00 11.70
N LEU A 414 -12.96 -4.02 10.48
CA LEU A 414 -11.55 -4.28 10.14
C LEU A 414 -11.07 -5.66 10.66
N MET A 415 -11.99 -6.58 10.89
CA MET A 415 -11.70 -7.95 11.30
C MET A 415 -11.75 -8.87 10.08
N SER A 416 -10.77 -9.75 9.95
CA SER A 416 -10.77 -10.76 8.88
C SER A 416 -11.86 -11.81 9.09
N ASN A 417 -11.99 -12.77 8.19
CA ASN A 417 -12.83 -13.95 8.39
C ASN A 417 -12.35 -14.85 9.55
N ILE A 418 -11.15 -14.62 10.08
CA ILE A 418 -10.67 -15.26 11.31
C ILE A 418 -10.94 -14.32 12.49
N PRO A 419 -11.84 -14.69 13.43
CA PRO A 419 -12.11 -13.88 14.60
C PRO A 419 -10.83 -13.56 15.40
N GLY A 420 -10.69 -12.31 15.84
CA GLY A 420 -9.53 -11.85 16.59
C GLY A 420 -8.32 -11.44 15.74
N LEU A 421 -8.39 -11.65 14.42
CA LEU A 421 -7.41 -11.10 13.48
C LEU A 421 -7.98 -9.83 12.83
N HIS A 422 -7.43 -8.67 13.20
CA HIS A 422 -7.76 -7.37 12.59
C HIS A 422 -6.64 -6.94 11.66
N VAL A 423 -6.98 -6.23 10.58
CA VAL A 423 -6.01 -5.80 9.57
C VAL A 423 -6.24 -4.33 9.24
N LEU A 424 -5.20 -3.50 9.38
CA LEU A 424 -5.31 -2.05 9.29
C LEU A 424 -4.42 -1.47 8.19
N GLY A 425 -4.87 -0.38 7.60
CA GLY A 425 -4.15 0.35 6.56
C GLY A 425 -3.97 -0.48 5.29
N GLU A 426 -2.85 -0.29 4.60
CA GLU A 426 -2.56 -0.94 3.31
C GLU A 426 -2.47 -2.48 3.38
N ALA A 427 -2.45 -3.08 4.56
CA ALA A 427 -2.49 -4.53 4.71
C ALA A 427 -3.89 -5.13 4.44
N ASN A 428 -4.95 -4.32 4.47
CA ASN A 428 -6.31 -4.71 4.09
C ASN A 428 -6.74 -4.08 2.74
N PHE A 429 -7.80 -4.59 2.13
CA PHE A 429 -8.28 -4.24 0.80
C PHE A 429 -9.38 -3.16 0.76
N SER A 430 -9.91 -2.69 1.89
CA SER A 430 -11.31 -2.27 1.99
C SER A 430 -11.71 -0.92 1.37
N ASP A 431 -10.77 0.03 1.16
CA ASP A 431 -11.18 1.44 1.02
C ASP A 431 -10.90 2.08 -0.35
N HIS A 432 -10.10 1.46 -1.22
CA HIS A 432 -9.61 2.15 -2.42
C HIS A 432 -10.05 1.52 -3.75
N GLY A 433 -10.73 0.39 -3.72
CA GLY A 433 -11.14 -0.30 -4.94
C GLY A 433 -9.97 -0.68 -5.85
N ALA A 434 -10.11 -0.44 -7.15
CA ALA A 434 -9.10 -0.82 -8.15
C ALA A 434 -8.02 0.25 -8.39
N ASN A 435 -8.18 1.45 -7.85
CA ASN A 435 -7.18 2.53 -7.94
C ASN A 435 -7.37 3.52 -6.79
N ARG A 436 -6.27 3.91 -6.15
CA ARG A 436 -6.26 4.81 -5.01
C ARG A 436 -6.05 6.26 -5.45
N LEU A 437 -6.85 7.19 -4.93
CA LEU A 437 -6.60 8.62 -5.08
C LEU A 437 -5.29 9.01 -4.39
N GLY A 438 -4.57 9.96 -4.98
CA GLY A 438 -3.39 10.56 -4.35
C GLY A 438 -3.70 11.06 -2.94
N ALA A 439 -2.73 11.01 -2.03
CA ALA A 439 -2.83 11.46 -0.64
C ALA A 439 -3.84 10.72 0.27
N SER A 440 -4.39 9.57 -0.14
CA SER A 440 -5.39 8.81 0.64
C SER A 440 -4.81 7.65 1.47
N ALA A 441 -3.61 7.15 1.17
CA ALA A 441 -3.02 6.03 1.91
C ALA A 441 -2.75 6.35 3.39
N LEU A 442 -2.15 7.53 3.64
CA LEU A 442 -1.86 7.99 5.00
C LEU A 442 -3.16 8.24 5.79
N MET A 443 -4.20 8.74 5.11
CA MET A 443 -5.53 8.94 5.68
C MET A 443 -6.12 7.63 6.18
N GLN A 444 -6.09 6.55 5.37
CA GLN A 444 -6.60 5.24 5.76
C GLN A 444 -5.88 4.69 7.00
N GLY A 445 -4.55 4.66 7.01
CA GLY A 445 -3.81 4.13 8.15
C GLY A 445 -4.10 4.83 9.46
N LEU A 446 -4.25 6.17 9.43
CA LEU A 446 -4.57 6.96 10.62
C LEU A 446 -6.05 6.85 11.02
N ALA A 447 -6.97 6.76 10.04
CA ALA A 447 -8.39 6.51 10.29
C ALA A 447 -8.59 5.18 11.03
N ASP A 448 -8.00 4.11 10.49
CA ASP A 448 -8.10 2.77 11.06
C ASP A 448 -7.55 2.74 12.49
N GLY A 449 -6.33 3.25 12.69
CA GLY A 449 -5.63 3.16 13.96
C GLY A 449 -6.19 4.07 15.07
N TYR A 450 -6.55 5.31 14.75
CA TYR A 450 -7.05 6.26 15.76
C TYR A 450 -8.55 6.22 15.98
N PHE A 451 -9.34 6.01 14.92
CA PHE A 451 -10.78 6.29 14.97
C PHE A 451 -11.67 5.08 14.79
N VAL A 452 -11.20 3.99 14.17
CA VAL A 452 -12.01 2.80 13.90
C VAL A 452 -11.71 1.69 14.90
N ILE A 453 -10.47 1.25 14.99
CA ILE A 453 -10.07 0.09 15.81
C ILE A 453 -10.41 0.22 17.30
N PRO A 454 -10.37 1.39 17.95
CA PRO A 454 -10.77 1.52 19.35
C PRO A 454 -12.20 1.06 19.64
N TYR A 455 -13.10 1.23 18.68
CA TYR A 455 -14.49 0.78 18.80
C TYR A 455 -14.66 -0.69 18.39
N THR A 456 -14.13 -1.06 17.23
CA THR A 456 -14.38 -2.38 16.65
C THR A 456 -13.67 -3.49 17.43
N LEU A 457 -12.42 -3.30 17.82
CA LEU A 457 -11.67 -4.20 18.68
C LEU A 457 -12.28 -4.24 20.10
N GLY A 458 -12.63 -3.07 20.66
CA GLY A 458 -13.27 -2.98 21.96
C GLY A 458 -14.59 -3.78 22.01
N ASN A 459 -15.36 -3.75 20.93
CA ASN A 459 -16.58 -4.56 20.79
C ASN A 459 -16.26 -6.07 20.74
N TYR A 460 -15.29 -6.49 19.93
CA TYR A 460 -14.84 -7.88 19.84
C TYR A 460 -14.38 -8.42 21.19
N LEU A 461 -13.55 -7.67 21.90
CA LEU A 461 -12.96 -8.12 23.17
C LEU A 461 -14.00 -8.36 24.27
N THR A 462 -15.20 -7.78 24.19
CA THR A 462 -16.26 -8.09 25.14
C THR A 462 -16.70 -9.55 25.10
N THR A 463 -16.46 -10.23 23.98
CA THR A 463 -16.77 -11.67 23.79
C THR A 463 -15.64 -12.59 24.27
N GLN A 464 -14.50 -12.02 24.67
CA GLN A 464 -13.26 -12.75 24.98
C GLN A 464 -12.95 -12.89 26.48
N PHE A 465 -13.83 -12.40 27.35
CA PHE A 465 -13.67 -12.62 28.80
C PHE A 465 -13.62 -14.12 29.14
N GLY A 466 -12.62 -14.50 29.94
CA GLY A 466 -12.40 -15.88 30.35
C GLY A 466 -11.79 -16.81 29.28
N LYS A 467 -11.47 -16.29 28.08
CA LYS A 467 -10.90 -17.07 26.97
C LYS A 467 -9.40 -16.76 26.74
N LYS A 468 -8.70 -16.37 27.78
CA LYS A 468 -7.27 -16.10 27.68
C LYS A 468 -6.50 -17.41 27.46
N VAL A 469 -5.55 -17.37 26.53
CA VAL A 469 -4.64 -18.47 26.21
C VAL A 469 -3.22 -17.99 26.45
N ASP A 470 -2.35 -18.84 26.95
CA ASP A 470 -0.92 -18.57 27.07
C ASP A 470 -0.11 -19.32 25.98
N ALA A 471 1.16 -18.98 25.89
CA ALA A 471 2.06 -19.54 24.87
C ALA A 471 2.43 -21.03 25.09
N ASN A 472 2.01 -21.64 26.22
CA ASN A 472 2.21 -23.07 26.48
C ASN A 472 1.08 -23.94 25.91
N HIS A 473 0.06 -23.32 25.32
CA HIS A 473 -1.02 -24.07 24.68
C HIS A 473 -0.48 -24.89 23.49
N PRO A 474 -0.93 -26.16 23.28
CA PRO A 474 -0.41 -27.04 22.25
C PRO A 474 -0.41 -26.47 20.82
N ALA A 475 -1.34 -25.56 20.50
CA ALA A 475 -1.38 -24.90 19.21
C ALA A 475 -0.13 -24.01 18.94
N PHE A 476 0.43 -23.41 20.00
CA PHE A 476 1.68 -22.64 19.88
C PHE A 476 2.88 -23.55 19.66
N GLU A 477 2.96 -24.67 20.38
CA GLU A 477 4.03 -25.66 20.20
C GLU A 477 4.02 -26.23 18.77
N GLN A 478 2.83 -26.56 18.25
CA GLN A 478 2.67 -27.06 16.88
C GLN A 478 3.09 -25.99 15.85
N ALA A 479 2.62 -24.75 15.98
CA ALA A 479 2.97 -23.66 15.06
C ALA A 479 4.48 -23.34 15.12
N LEU A 480 5.08 -23.37 16.31
CA LEU A 480 6.52 -23.15 16.48
C LEU A 480 7.32 -24.25 15.77
N LYS A 481 6.91 -25.52 15.92
CA LYS A 481 7.54 -26.65 15.23
C LYS A 481 7.44 -26.55 13.70
N GLU A 482 6.26 -26.21 13.19
CA GLU A 482 6.03 -26.05 11.74
C GLU A 482 6.87 -24.89 11.18
N THR A 483 6.90 -23.75 11.89
CA THR A 483 7.69 -22.58 11.48
C THR A 483 9.19 -22.87 11.49
N THR A 484 9.68 -23.54 12.54
CA THR A 484 11.09 -23.94 12.64
C THR A 484 11.47 -24.92 11.52
N ALA A 485 10.61 -25.90 11.24
CA ALA A 485 10.82 -26.85 10.15
C ALA A 485 10.85 -26.14 8.77
N HIS A 486 10.01 -25.13 8.56
CA HIS A 486 10.03 -24.35 7.33
C HIS A 486 11.35 -23.55 7.17
N VAL A 487 11.84 -22.92 8.22
CA VAL A 487 13.14 -22.22 8.22
C VAL A 487 14.28 -23.22 7.96
N GLN A 488 14.25 -24.38 8.62
CA GLN A 488 15.26 -25.43 8.42
C GLN A 488 15.24 -25.98 6.98
N ARG A 489 14.05 -26.15 6.38
CA ARG A 489 13.92 -26.57 4.98
C ARG A 489 14.68 -25.63 4.03
N LEU A 490 14.63 -24.30 4.26
CA LEU A 490 15.39 -23.34 3.45
C LEU A 490 16.90 -23.51 3.60
N ILE A 491 17.38 -23.74 4.81
CA ILE A 491 18.80 -23.90 5.13
C ILE A 491 19.36 -25.21 4.56
N ASP A 492 18.55 -26.24 4.49
CA ASP A 492 18.95 -27.57 4.03
C ASP A 492 19.11 -27.66 2.51
N ILE A 493 18.61 -26.69 1.74
CA ILE A 493 18.82 -26.62 0.30
C ILE A 493 20.30 -26.31 0.02
N LYS A 494 20.96 -27.18 -0.75
CA LYS A 494 22.38 -27.04 -1.14
C LYS A 494 22.51 -26.74 -2.63
N GLY A 495 21.85 -25.66 -3.05
CA GLY A 495 21.85 -25.21 -4.43
C GLY A 495 23.01 -24.29 -4.78
N THR A 496 22.98 -23.78 -5.99
CA THR A 496 24.01 -22.92 -6.59
C THR A 496 23.56 -21.49 -6.81
N ARG A 497 22.25 -21.26 -6.89
CA ARG A 497 21.67 -19.98 -7.30
C ARG A 497 21.31 -19.10 -6.10
N PRO A 498 21.83 -17.84 -6.02
CA PRO A 498 21.58 -16.95 -4.90
C PRO A 498 20.11 -16.45 -4.89
N VAL A 499 19.59 -16.17 -3.70
CA VAL A 499 18.19 -15.75 -3.48
C VAL A 499 17.79 -14.51 -4.27
N ASP A 500 18.69 -13.54 -4.40
CA ASP A 500 18.45 -12.29 -5.11
C ASP A 500 18.15 -12.51 -6.61
N SER A 501 18.78 -13.51 -7.22
CA SER A 501 18.53 -13.89 -8.61
C SER A 501 17.10 -14.41 -8.83
N PHE A 502 16.57 -15.22 -7.91
CA PHE A 502 15.17 -15.67 -7.96
C PHE A 502 14.19 -14.49 -7.83
N HIS A 503 14.46 -13.57 -6.91
CA HIS A 503 13.59 -12.41 -6.71
C HIS A 503 13.60 -11.47 -7.92
N ARG A 504 14.75 -11.25 -8.55
CA ARG A 504 14.87 -10.45 -9.78
C ARG A 504 14.06 -11.04 -10.92
N GLU A 505 14.20 -12.35 -11.14
CA GLU A 505 13.46 -13.04 -12.20
C GLU A 505 11.95 -12.99 -11.95
N LEU A 506 11.50 -13.26 -10.71
CA LEU A 506 10.11 -13.09 -10.34
C LEU A 506 9.63 -11.66 -10.61
N GLY A 507 10.42 -10.66 -10.21
CA GLY A 507 10.10 -9.25 -10.41
C GLY A 507 9.92 -8.86 -11.88
N LEU A 508 10.76 -9.40 -12.77
CA LEU A 508 10.64 -9.21 -14.22
C LEU A 508 9.36 -9.87 -14.76
N ILE A 509 9.08 -11.11 -14.38
CA ILE A 509 7.84 -11.80 -14.77
C ILE A 509 6.62 -10.98 -14.33
N MET A 510 6.60 -10.53 -13.07
CA MET A 510 5.49 -9.74 -12.54
C MET A 510 5.35 -8.39 -13.24
N TRP A 511 6.45 -7.70 -13.55
CA TRP A 511 6.41 -6.42 -14.24
C TRP A 511 5.93 -6.53 -15.67
N ASP A 512 6.40 -7.54 -16.40
CA ASP A 512 6.09 -7.72 -17.82
C ASP A 512 4.66 -8.20 -18.06
N TYR A 513 4.17 -9.13 -17.21
CA TYR A 513 2.88 -9.80 -17.44
C TYR A 513 1.76 -9.37 -16.50
N CYS A 514 2.06 -8.92 -15.28
CA CYS A 514 1.09 -8.51 -14.27
C CYS A 514 1.26 -7.04 -13.83
N GLY A 515 1.99 -6.24 -14.61
CA GLY A 515 2.23 -4.81 -14.38
C GLY A 515 1.08 -3.92 -14.86
N MET A 516 1.38 -2.98 -15.77
CA MET A 516 0.43 -1.94 -16.20
C MET A 516 -0.53 -2.37 -17.31
N ALA A 517 -0.10 -3.25 -18.21
CA ALA A 517 -0.90 -3.79 -19.30
C ALA A 517 -0.81 -5.32 -19.24
N ARG A 518 -1.94 -5.97 -19.15
CA ARG A 518 -2.07 -7.41 -18.93
C ARG A 518 -2.85 -8.05 -20.05
N SER A 519 -2.58 -9.32 -20.36
CA SER A 519 -3.37 -10.11 -21.30
C SER A 519 -3.63 -11.51 -20.73
N ALA A 520 -4.68 -12.19 -21.17
CA ALA A 520 -4.97 -13.56 -20.76
C ALA A 520 -3.81 -14.50 -21.07
N GLU A 521 -3.22 -14.38 -22.27
CA GLU A 521 -2.06 -15.15 -22.70
C GLU A 521 -0.85 -14.87 -21.80
N GLY A 522 -0.49 -13.59 -21.59
CA GLY A 522 0.66 -13.22 -20.77
C GLY A 522 0.50 -13.62 -19.31
N LEU A 523 -0.70 -13.50 -18.72
CA LEU A 523 -0.95 -13.93 -17.34
C LEU A 523 -0.85 -15.45 -17.19
N THR A 524 -1.30 -16.22 -18.21
CA THR A 524 -1.16 -17.69 -18.22
C THR A 524 0.32 -18.07 -18.28
N GLU A 525 1.09 -17.44 -19.18
CA GLU A 525 2.54 -17.65 -19.29
C GLU A 525 3.27 -17.28 -17.99
N ALA A 526 2.87 -16.17 -17.33
CA ALA A 526 3.44 -15.77 -16.05
C ALA A 526 3.23 -16.84 -14.97
N ILE A 527 2.02 -17.40 -14.86
CA ILE A 527 1.72 -18.48 -13.90
C ILE A 527 2.65 -19.68 -14.13
N GLU A 528 2.80 -20.13 -15.38
CA GLU A 528 3.68 -21.24 -15.74
C GLU A 528 5.15 -20.95 -15.37
N LYS A 529 5.64 -19.77 -15.71
CA LYS A 529 7.00 -19.32 -15.39
C LYS A 529 7.24 -19.26 -13.88
N ILE A 530 6.29 -18.71 -13.11
CA ILE A 530 6.39 -18.62 -11.65
C ILE A 530 6.39 -20.02 -11.02
N GLN A 531 5.55 -20.93 -11.49
CA GLN A 531 5.53 -22.32 -11.01
C GLN A 531 6.86 -23.04 -11.28
N LYS A 532 7.45 -22.82 -12.45
CA LYS A 532 8.78 -23.35 -12.79
C LYS A 532 9.86 -22.76 -11.88
N LEU A 533 9.86 -21.44 -11.73
CA LEU A 533 10.82 -20.73 -10.88
C LEU A 533 10.71 -21.17 -9.41
N ARG A 534 9.48 -21.41 -8.91
CA ARG A 534 9.25 -21.93 -7.55
C ARG A 534 9.82 -23.32 -7.37
N LYS A 535 9.68 -24.23 -8.34
CA LYS A 535 10.30 -25.57 -8.30
C LYS A 535 11.82 -25.49 -8.26
N GLU A 536 12.40 -24.61 -9.07
CA GLU A 536 13.84 -24.36 -9.10
C GLU A 536 14.32 -23.77 -7.76
N PHE A 537 13.59 -22.81 -7.19
CA PHE A 537 13.92 -22.22 -5.88
C PHE A 537 14.07 -23.30 -4.79
N TRP A 538 13.13 -24.24 -4.69
CA TRP A 538 13.16 -25.29 -3.68
C TRP A 538 14.18 -26.41 -3.95
N SER A 539 14.84 -26.40 -5.09
CA SER A 539 15.89 -27.39 -5.45
C SER A 539 17.30 -26.80 -5.58
N ASP A 540 17.41 -25.51 -5.95
CA ASP A 540 18.71 -24.91 -6.30
C ASP A 540 19.02 -23.61 -5.53
N LEU A 541 18.29 -23.29 -4.46
CA LEU A 541 18.59 -22.14 -3.63
C LEU A 541 19.95 -22.31 -2.93
N LYS A 542 20.81 -21.30 -3.06
CA LYS A 542 22.04 -21.16 -2.31
C LYS A 542 21.87 -20.17 -1.17
N LEU A 543 21.99 -20.64 0.06
CA LEU A 543 22.07 -19.80 1.25
C LEU A 543 23.46 -19.82 1.85
N ILE A 544 23.90 -18.71 2.41
CA ILE A 544 25.13 -18.58 3.17
C ILE A 544 24.78 -18.43 4.65
N GLY A 545 25.44 -19.20 5.52
CA GLY A 545 25.19 -19.18 6.95
C GLY A 545 24.05 -20.10 7.40
N GLY A 546 23.72 -20.04 8.68
CA GLY A 546 22.72 -20.89 9.37
C GLY A 546 21.55 -20.09 9.93
N ALA A 547 20.83 -20.72 10.87
CA ALA A 547 19.68 -20.12 11.56
C ALA A 547 20.10 -19.13 12.63
N ASP A 548 21.26 -19.31 13.24
CA ASP A 548 21.73 -18.55 14.39
C ASP A 548 22.29 -17.18 13.99
N GLY A 549 21.89 -16.14 14.70
CA GLY A 549 22.37 -14.79 14.49
C GLY A 549 21.78 -14.08 13.25
N ILE A 550 22.44 -12.99 12.84
CA ILE A 550 22.05 -12.18 11.71
C ILE A 550 22.31 -12.95 10.41
N ASN A 551 21.27 -13.25 9.67
CA ASN A 551 21.37 -13.86 8.34
C ASN A 551 20.38 -13.21 7.36
N MET A 552 20.87 -12.23 6.60
CA MET A 552 20.05 -11.50 5.63
C MET A 552 19.63 -12.35 4.43
N ASP A 553 20.41 -13.36 4.05
CA ASP A 553 20.05 -14.26 2.95
C ASP A 553 18.88 -15.16 3.36
N LEU A 554 18.87 -15.64 4.60
CA LEU A 554 17.76 -16.42 5.14
C LEU A 554 16.48 -15.57 5.28
N GLU A 555 16.59 -14.30 5.74
CA GLU A 555 15.48 -13.37 5.76
C GLU A 555 14.86 -13.18 4.36
N ARG A 556 15.71 -12.99 3.35
CA ARG A 556 15.29 -12.83 1.95
C ARG A 556 14.68 -14.10 1.39
N ALA A 557 15.28 -15.25 1.68
CA ALA A 557 14.81 -16.54 1.18
C ALA A 557 13.39 -16.85 1.68
N GLY A 558 13.11 -16.62 2.96
CA GLY A 558 11.77 -16.78 3.52
C GLY A 558 10.73 -15.91 2.81
N ARG A 559 11.09 -14.66 2.51
CA ARG A 559 10.19 -13.73 1.77
C ARG A 559 10.03 -14.12 0.31
N VAL A 560 11.09 -14.52 -0.36
CA VAL A 560 11.02 -14.92 -1.78
C VAL A 560 10.20 -16.19 -1.94
N ALA A 561 10.28 -17.13 -0.99
CA ALA A 561 9.39 -18.30 -0.97
C ALA A 561 7.91 -17.88 -0.94
N ASP A 562 7.55 -16.91 -0.09
CA ASP A 562 6.20 -16.37 -0.03
C ASP A 562 5.83 -15.57 -1.29
N PHE A 563 6.75 -14.79 -1.84
CA PHE A 563 6.53 -14.02 -3.07
C PHE A 563 6.25 -14.91 -4.28
N LEU A 564 6.91 -16.05 -4.40
CA LEU A 564 6.70 -17.00 -5.50
C LEU A 564 5.27 -17.59 -5.49
N GLU A 565 4.75 -17.95 -4.32
CA GLU A 565 3.35 -18.39 -4.21
C GLU A 565 2.37 -17.23 -4.40
N PHE A 566 2.67 -16.08 -3.82
CA PHE A 566 1.77 -14.93 -3.87
C PHE A 566 1.73 -14.27 -5.26
N GLY A 567 2.84 -14.21 -5.97
CA GLY A 567 2.88 -13.73 -7.36
C GLY A 567 1.99 -14.56 -8.29
N GLU A 568 1.97 -15.89 -8.09
CA GLU A 568 1.03 -16.77 -8.79
C GLU A 568 -0.44 -16.41 -8.48
N LEU A 569 -0.78 -16.16 -7.22
CA LEU A 569 -2.12 -15.73 -6.81
C LEU A 569 -2.51 -14.38 -7.43
N MET A 570 -1.57 -13.43 -7.52
CA MET A 570 -1.82 -12.14 -8.18
C MET A 570 -2.13 -12.32 -9.67
N CYS A 571 -1.37 -13.16 -10.36
CA CYS A 571 -1.62 -13.46 -11.77
C CYS A 571 -2.95 -14.21 -11.97
N LEU A 572 -3.29 -15.15 -11.09
CA LEU A 572 -4.55 -15.88 -11.11
C LEU A 572 -5.76 -14.95 -10.91
N ASP A 573 -5.70 -14.02 -9.95
CA ASP A 573 -6.74 -13.03 -9.72
C ASP A 573 -6.91 -12.11 -10.93
N ALA A 574 -5.80 -11.64 -11.52
CA ALA A 574 -5.80 -10.81 -12.72
C ALA A 574 -6.37 -11.55 -13.94
N LEU A 575 -6.08 -12.84 -14.09
CA LEU A 575 -6.62 -13.69 -15.16
C LEU A 575 -8.12 -13.91 -15.00
N THR A 576 -8.58 -14.15 -13.75
CA THR A 576 -9.97 -14.42 -13.43
C THR A 576 -10.86 -13.18 -13.57
N ARG A 577 -10.30 -11.99 -13.34
CA ARG A 577 -10.98 -10.70 -13.50
C ARG A 577 -10.89 -10.23 -14.96
N ASP A 578 -11.81 -10.71 -15.77
CA ASP A 578 -11.84 -10.49 -17.23
C ASP A 578 -12.54 -9.16 -17.58
N GLU A 579 -11.95 -8.07 -17.10
CA GLU A 579 -12.34 -6.67 -17.33
C GLU A 579 -11.12 -5.75 -17.20
N SER A 580 -11.28 -4.47 -17.46
CA SER A 580 -10.32 -3.44 -17.05
C SER A 580 -10.94 -2.47 -16.06
N CYS A 581 -10.27 -2.27 -14.91
CA CYS A 581 -10.68 -1.29 -13.89
C CYS A 581 -9.46 -0.76 -13.14
N GLY A 582 -9.34 0.56 -13.01
CA GLY A 582 -8.26 1.22 -12.30
C GLY A 582 -6.86 0.76 -12.72
N GLY A 583 -6.09 0.24 -11.76
CA GLY A 583 -4.75 -0.31 -11.99
C GLY A 583 -4.73 -1.68 -12.69
N HIS A 584 -5.86 -2.37 -12.74
CA HIS A 584 -6.02 -3.62 -13.46
C HIS A 584 -6.48 -3.33 -14.89
N PHE A 585 -5.56 -3.35 -15.84
CA PHE A 585 -5.84 -3.08 -17.25
C PHE A 585 -5.54 -4.31 -18.11
N ARG A 586 -6.59 -4.84 -18.74
CA ARG A 586 -6.54 -5.96 -19.69
C ARG A 586 -6.58 -5.40 -21.09
N THR A 587 -5.59 -5.71 -21.90
CA THR A 587 -5.48 -5.21 -23.28
C THR A 587 -6.64 -5.65 -24.16
N GLU A 588 -7.31 -6.74 -23.82
CA GLU A 588 -8.52 -7.24 -24.49
C GLU A 588 -9.77 -6.44 -24.13
N HIS A 589 -9.75 -5.71 -22.98
CA HIS A 589 -10.88 -4.97 -22.43
C HIS A 589 -10.59 -3.47 -22.39
N GLN A 590 -10.59 -2.86 -23.56
CA GLN A 590 -10.42 -1.42 -23.72
C GLN A 590 -11.42 -0.86 -24.74
N THR A 591 -11.75 0.42 -24.57
CA THR A 591 -12.57 1.15 -25.56
C THR A 591 -11.76 1.36 -26.84
N PRO A 592 -12.41 1.72 -27.97
CA PRO A 592 -11.69 2.08 -29.19
C PRO A 592 -10.66 3.20 -29.01
N ASP A 593 -10.86 4.05 -28.01
CA ASP A 593 -9.95 5.15 -27.66
C ASP A 593 -8.83 4.72 -26.67
N GLY A 594 -8.72 3.43 -26.32
CA GLY A 594 -7.69 2.88 -25.44
C GLY A 594 -7.95 3.09 -23.94
N GLU A 595 -9.18 3.46 -23.54
CA GLU A 595 -9.55 3.57 -22.13
C GLU A 595 -10.01 2.21 -21.55
N ALA A 596 -9.90 2.08 -20.22
CA ALA A 596 -10.32 0.88 -19.51
C ALA A 596 -11.82 0.58 -19.71
N LEU A 597 -12.13 -0.62 -20.14
CA LEU A 597 -13.51 -1.10 -20.30
C LEU A 597 -13.90 -1.99 -19.13
N ARG A 598 -14.70 -1.42 -18.22
CA ARG A 598 -15.22 -2.10 -17.02
C ARG A 598 -16.48 -2.89 -17.35
N ASN A 599 -16.66 -4.03 -16.69
CA ASN A 599 -17.86 -4.86 -16.78
C ASN A 599 -18.53 -4.98 -15.41
N ASP A 600 -19.41 -4.03 -15.08
CA ASP A 600 -20.07 -3.96 -13.77
C ASP A 600 -21.08 -5.08 -13.54
N GLU A 601 -21.68 -5.61 -14.61
CA GLU A 601 -22.66 -6.68 -14.52
C GLU A 601 -22.05 -7.97 -13.99
N GLN A 602 -20.85 -8.32 -14.42
CA GLN A 602 -20.19 -9.58 -14.07
C GLN A 602 -19.15 -9.44 -12.97
N TYR A 603 -18.52 -8.26 -12.81
CA TYR A 603 -17.34 -8.07 -11.95
C TYR A 603 -17.52 -7.06 -10.80
N SER A 604 -18.76 -6.63 -10.51
CA SER A 604 -19.03 -5.81 -9.32
C SER A 604 -18.99 -6.64 -8.05
N PHE A 605 -17.80 -7.16 -7.73
CA PHE A 605 -17.56 -7.97 -6.53
C PHE A 605 -16.11 -7.83 -6.02
N VAL A 606 -15.90 -8.16 -4.76
CA VAL A 606 -14.58 -8.39 -4.17
C VAL A 606 -14.18 -9.83 -4.44
N SER A 607 -12.99 -10.02 -5.06
CA SER A 607 -12.39 -11.35 -5.20
C SER A 607 -11.74 -11.73 -3.88
N ALA A 608 -12.30 -12.63 -3.11
CA ALA A 608 -11.70 -13.14 -1.89
C ALA A 608 -11.18 -14.57 -2.11
N TRP A 609 -9.89 -14.76 -1.97
CA TRP A 609 -9.21 -16.02 -2.25
C TRP A 609 -8.94 -16.80 -0.99
N LYS A 610 -9.26 -18.09 -1.02
CA LYS A 610 -8.98 -19.05 0.05
C LYS A 610 -7.77 -19.89 -0.35
N TYR A 611 -6.82 -20.04 0.56
CA TYR A 611 -5.66 -20.91 0.39
C TYR A 611 -6.06 -22.38 0.52
N GLU A 612 -5.66 -23.21 -0.43
CA GLU A 612 -6.01 -24.65 -0.48
C GLU A 612 -4.78 -25.56 -0.30
N GLY A 613 -3.65 -25.00 0.14
CA GLY A 613 -2.40 -25.74 0.32
C GLY A 613 -1.35 -25.46 -0.75
N GLU A 614 -0.08 -25.74 -0.43
CA GLU A 614 1.04 -25.56 -1.35
C GLU A 614 0.84 -26.37 -2.64
N GLY A 615 0.94 -25.72 -3.79
CA GLY A 615 0.76 -26.34 -5.10
C GLY A 615 -0.69 -26.56 -5.56
N ASN A 616 -1.68 -26.27 -4.71
CA ASN A 616 -3.08 -26.34 -5.08
C ASN A 616 -3.58 -24.95 -5.56
N THR A 617 -4.52 -24.96 -6.49
CA THR A 617 -5.17 -23.72 -6.94
C THR A 617 -6.07 -23.19 -5.84
N SER A 618 -5.91 -21.90 -5.49
CA SER A 618 -6.75 -21.21 -4.52
C SER A 618 -8.20 -21.12 -5.00
N THR A 619 -9.16 -21.14 -4.05
CA THR A 619 -10.60 -21.04 -4.34
C THR A 619 -11.06 -19.59 -4.27
N LEU A 620 -11.73 -19.11 -5.33
CA LEU A 620 -12.35 -17.80 -5.37
C LEU A 620 -13.71 -17.79 -4.66
N ILE A 621 -13.87 -16.87 -3.72
CA ILE A 621 -15.15 -16.52 -3.09
C ILE A 621 -15.49 -15.08 -3.51
N LYS A 622 -16.67 -14.87 -4.08
CA LYS A 622 -17.13 -13.56 -4.53
C LYS A 622 -17.99 -12.90 -3.47
N GLU A 623 -17.65 -11.69 -3.06
CA GLU A 623 -18.50 -10.82 -2.25
C GLU A 623 -19.11 -9.75 -3.17
N PRO A 624 -20.43 -9.74 -3.40
CA PRO A 624 -21.09 -8.73 -4.23
C PRO A 624 -20.90 -7.32 -3.66
N LEU A 625 -20.59 -6.34 -4.51
CA LEU A 625 -20.59 -4.93 -4.16
C LEU A 625 -21.98 -4.35 -4.46
N VAL A 626 -22.62 -3.80 -3.44
CA VAL A 626 -23.94 -3.16 -3.54
C VAL A 626 -23.77 -1.68 -3.24
N TYR A 627 -24.34 -0.83 -4.09
CA TYR A 627 -24.29 0.63 -3.97
C TYR A 627 -25.67 1.18 -3.62
N GLU A 628 -25.76 1.89 -2.50
CA GLU A 628 -27.00 2.53 -2.00
C GLU A 628 -27.15 3.97 -2.53
N GLN A 629 -26.03 4.68 -2.64
CA GLN A 629 -26.00 6.13 -2.93
C GLN A 629 -25.34 6.46 -4.27
N VAL A 630 -24.38 5.67 -4.71
CA VAL A 630 -23.64 5.92 -5.97
C VAL A 630 -24.13 4.96 -7.06
N LYS A 631 -24.25 5.47 -8.25
CA LYS A 631 -24.49 4.65 -9.43
C LYS A 631 -23.17 4.49 -10.19
N PRO A 632 -22.74 3.25 -10.46
CA PRO A 632 -21.58 3.02 -11.32
C PRO A 632 -21.75 3.75 -12.65
N SER A 633 -20.72 4.50 -13.04
CA SER A 633 -20.68 5.25 -14.29
C SER A 633 -19.31 5.10 -14.93
N THR A 634 -19.21 5.31 -16.22
CA THR A 634 -17.92 5.28 -16.92
C THR A 634 -17.04 6.41 -16.38
N ARG A 635 -15.81 6.08 -16.00
CA ARG A 635 -14.80 7.05 -15.61
C ARG A 635 -14.23 7.68 -16.86
N SER A 636 -14.34 8.99 -17.01
CA SER A 636 -13.76 9.76 -18.12
C SER A 636 -12.92 10.90 -17.58
N TYR A 637 -11.79 11.14 -18.23
CA TYR A 637 -10.84 12.23 -17.94
C TYR A 637 -10.50 13.03 -19.20
N LYS A 638 -11.26 12.81 -20.29
CA LYS A 638 -11.15 13.56 -21.55
C LYS A 638 -11.91 14.87 -21.51
#